data_6757db8cd52fa2cc796fcf7815b2938c
#
_entry.id   6757db8cd52fa2cc796fcf7815b2938c
#
_cell.length_a   1.000
_cell.length_b   1.000
_cell.length_c   1.000
_cell.angle_alpha   90.00
_cell.angle_beta   90.00
_cell.angle_gamma   90.00
#
_symmetry.space_group_name_H-M   'P 1'
#
loop_
_entity.id
_entity.type
_entity.pdbx_description
1 polymer ?
#
loop_
_entity_poly.entity_id
_entity_poly.type
_entity_poly.pdbx_seq_one_letter_code
_entity_poly.pdbx_strand_id
1 'polypeptide(L)'
;MSEDENNAESEGAHRSDESLEEPGTIEEMLSALNEDAFYSERKESDEFDEANLLKDAEESIASSTSQLNGDEEKKTSDTNLEDGSPSSNPETPQSSKSSSESKTAEDDQPAKDSDEKTDSPHDSEDSQNEFGLESDNFTVNLDAKGLQEFPVNIFKDKYVKYLYLDKNNIKNFQGADPEDLLGLEVLSLQQNGLSSIPSDIELLYNLETLNASYNHISQIPKELLQLESMRQLCLDSNCIESLPSDLESLSSLETLSLGKNKLTHVPDSLSSLKNLQVLNLEYNQLTIFFKSLCFLPMLTSLNLTGNMIRSLPKEVRELKNLEKLLMDHNRLTFLAVEIFQLPKIKELHLADNKLEAISPKIENFSDLRLLNLDKNLLKSIPKKISHCVMLECLTLSDNSIEELPRKIHKLKNLRQLHVNRNKMIKIAEEIAHLSNINSLEFSGNQITHIPIEIKNCKKITRVELSYNNIMYFPLGLCALQSLDYLSFNGNYISEIPVDISFSEQLLHLELNRNKLPIFSEHLCSLTNLEYLDLGKNLIKTIPPCISAMVSLHVLILSGNKFDNFPKELCTLKNLHVLDVSENQLQKVPAEISKLKGILKLNFSGNQFTRFPVELCYLKTLEDLNLSQTNGKKLTRLPEELCNMTQLKTLDISNNAIKDIPKNIGDLKNLVSLYACNNQINSLPPSFLTLEVLQCLDLRGNNLKDLPSAIYNLSSLKEINFDDNPLLRPPMEICKGKQLHTITCYLQRADERDEKILQKIFNIVANNITEINFEFLQQKLKMKGSQSSIPVKNTAPFNERIYHSLIQWKEDQNLSVTALALREQLVRALTMIGAHEIIDKIRALNIYTSAIRL
;
A
#
# COMPACT_ATOMS: atom_id res chain seq x y z
N MET A 1 -25.85 -69.50 -0.36
CA MET A 1 -24.88 -70.61 -0.31
C MET A 1 -23.61 -69.97 -0.74
N SER A 2 -22.90 -69.63 0.21
CA SER A 2 -21.62 -70.00 0.84
C SER A 2 -20.51 -69.14 0.27
N GLU A 3 -19.89 -68.23 1.03
CA GLU A 3 -18.76 -68.48 1.91
C GLU A 3 -17.44 -68.66 1.09
N ASP A 4 -16.32 -68.00 1.25
CA ASP A 4 -15.61 -67.56 2.45
C ASP A 4 -14.46 -66.60 2.01
N GLU A 5 -14.16 -65.59 2.79
CA GLU A 5 -13.04 -65.24 3.69
C GLU A 5 -11.61 -65.04 3.15
N ASN A 6 -11.11 -63.86 3.54
CA ASN A 6 -9.76 -63.56 4.10
C ASN A 6 -8.50 -63.52 3.21
N ASN A 7 -7.83 -62.42 3.05
CA ASN A 7 -6.75 -62.03 3.95
C ASN A 7 -6.12 -60.66 3.59
N ALA A 8 -5.73 -59.98 4.62
CA ALA A 8 -5.03 -58.71 4.65
C ALA A 8 -3.56 -58.84 4.19
N GLU A 9 -3.05 -57.81 3.58
CA GLU A 9 -1.69 -57.30 3.83
C GLU A 9 -1.58 -55.83 3.43
N SER A 10 -0.96 -55.07 4.36
CA SER A 10 -0.69 -53.66 4.40
C SER A 10 0.47 -53.24 3.47
N GLU A 11 0.27 -52.23 2.64
CA GLU A 11 1.40 -51.41 2.23
C GLU A 11 1.00 -49.94 2.26
N GLY A 12 1.84 -49.18 2.96
CA GLY A 12 1.67 -47.76 3.23
C GLY A 12 1.83 -46.90 1.98
N ALA A 13 0.83 -46.08 1.74
CA ALA A 13 0.91 -45.01 0.75
C ALA A 13 1.28 -43.70 1.50
N HIS A 14 2.44 -43.15 1.15
CA HIS A 14 2.81 -41.79 1.45
C HIS A 14 1.78 -40.84 0.84
N ARG A 15 1.05 -40.11 1.69
CA ARG A 15 0.29 -38.91 1.30
C ARG A 15 1.28 -37.79 1.12
N SER A 16 1.43 -37.32 -0.12
CA SER A 16 1.94 -35.99 -0.40
C SER A 16 0.84 -34.99 -0.01
N ASP A 17 1.15 -34.12 0.94
CA ASP A 17 0.32 -32.95 1.28
C ASP A 17 0.32 -32.01 0.07
N GLU A 18 -0.74 -32.07 -0.71
CA GLU A 18 -1.15 -30.97 -1.57
C GLU A 18 -1.82 -29.94 -0.64
N SER A 19 -1.15 -28.81 -0.39
CA SER A 19 -1.74 -27.65 0.23
C SER A 19 -2.89 -27.14 -0.65
N LEU A 20 -4.11 -27.44 -0.23
CA LEU A 20 -5.30 -26.72 -0.68
C LEU A 20 -5.10 -25.27 -0.22
N GLU A 21 -4.98 -24.32 -1.15
CA GLU A 21 -5.15 -22.90 -0.86
C GLU A 21 -6.54 -22.75 -0.26
N GLU A 22 -6.61 -22.35 1.00
CA GLU A 22 -7.86 -21.98 1.65
C GLU A 22 -8.46 -20.78 0.90
N PRO A 23 -9.79 -20.66 0.76
CA PRO A 23 -10.42 -19.48 0.20
C PRO A 23 -9.98 -18.26 1.01
N GLY A 24 -9.55 -17.19 0.31
CA GLY A 24 -8.97 -15.98 0.89
C GLY A 24 -9.70 -15.48 2.12
N THR A 25 -8.95 -15.06 3.12
CA THR A 25 -9.51 -14.58 4.38
C THR A 25 -10.39 -13.35 4.15
N ILE A 26 -11.33 -13.09 5.06
CA ILE A 26 -12.16 -11.86 5.02
C ILE A 26 -11.28 -10.60 4.93
N GLU A 27 -10.07 -10.62 5.48
CA GLU A 27 -9.10 -9.52 5.38
C GLU A 27 -8.56 -9.34 3.96
N GLU A 28 -8.33 -10.40 3.19
CA GLU A 28 -7.92 -10.31 1.77
C GLU A 28 -9.08 -9.82 0.88
N MET A 29 -10.31 -10.28 1.14
CA MET A 29 -11.51 -9.74 0.49
C MET A 29 -11.72 -8.25 0.81
N LEU A 30 -11.42 -7.82 2.04
CA LEU A 30 -11.51 -6.42 2.46
C LEU A 30 -10.39 -5.55 1.87
N SER A 31 -9.21 -6.10 1.61
CA SER A 31 -8.10 -5.38 0.96
C SER A 31 -8.36 -5.15 -0.54
N ALA A 32 -8.93 -6.12 -1.23
CA ALA A 32 -9.31 -6.00 -2.65
C ALA A 32 -10.30 -4.85 -2.90
N LEU A 33 -11.23 -4.61 -1.97
CA LEU A 33 -12.18 -3.47 -2.07
C LEU A 33 -11.50 -2.09 -1.97
N ASN A 34 -10.37 -2.00 -1.27
CA ASN A 34 -9.61 -0.74 -1.16
C ASN A 34 -8.78 -0.47 -2.43
N GLU A 35 -8.27 -1.51 -3.09
CA GLU A 35 -7.48 -1.36 -4.32
C GLU A 35 -8.37 -1.00 -5.52
N ASP A 36 -9.55 -1.62 -5.67
CA ASP A 36 -10.46 -1.31 -6.78
C ASP A 36 -11.09 0.09 -6.69
N ALA A 37 -11.35 0.60 -5.50
CA ALA A 37 -11.81 1.98 -5.31
C ALA A 37 -10.73 3.02 -5.69
N PHE A 38 -9.46 2.71 -5.43
CA PHE A 38 -8.32 3.59 -5.77
C PHE A 38 -7.98 3.56 -7.26
N TYR A 39 -8.16 2.41 -7.94
CA TYR A 39 -7.91 2.28 -9.38
C TYR A 39 -9.05 2.85 -10.25
N SER A 40 -10.31 2.84 -9.78
CA SER A 40 -11.43 3.41 -10.55
C SER A 40 -11.38 4.95 -10.62
N GLU A 41 -10.97 5.63 -9.54
CA GLU A 41 -10.84 7.09 -9.55
C GLU A 41 -9.64 7.59 -10.39
N ARG A 42 -8.53 6.84 -10.46
CA ARG A 42 -7.39 7.19 -11.33
C ARG A 42 -7.67 7.00 -12.82
N LYS A 43 -8.44 5.97 -13.21
CA LYS A 43 -8.77 5.77 -14.64
C LYS A 43 -9.78 6.78 -15.16
N GLU A 44 -10.74 7.24 -14.35
CA GLU A 44 -11.69 8.29 -14.79
C GLU A 44 -11.04 9.69 -14.88
N SER A 45 -9.97 9.97 -14.14
CA SER A 45 -9.19 11.22 -14.29
C SER A 45 -8.27 11.19 -15.53
N ASP A 46 -7.69 10.04 -15.85
CA ASP A 46 -6.76 9.91 -16.98
C ASP A 46 -7.49 9.85 -18.34
N GLU A 47 -8.70 9.24 -18.41
CA GLU A 47 -9.53 9.27 -19.62
C GLU A 47 -10.12 10.67 -19.91
N PHE A 48 -10.31 11.52 -18.89
CA PHE A 48 -10.81 12.88 -19.07
C PHE A 48 -9.71 13.84 -19.55
N ASP A 49 -8.46 13.61 -19.16
CA ASP A 49 -7.32 14.40 -19.61
C ASP A 49 -6.86 14.01 -21.03
N GLU A 50 -6.93 12.73 -21.42
CA GLU A 50 -6.63 12.30 -22.80
C GLU A 50 -7.66 12.82 -23.83
N ALA A 51 -8.94 12.89 -23.47
CA ALA A 51 -9.98 13.46 -24.35
C ALA A 51 -9.86 14.97 -24.54
N ASN A 52 -9.35 15.69 -23.55
CA ASN A 52 -9.06 17.13 -23.66
C ASN A 52 -7.75 17.40 -24.42
N LEU A 53 -6.72 16.57 -24.23
CA LEU A 53 -5.47 16.67 -25.00
C LEU A 53 -5.65 16.41 -26.51
N LEU A 54 -6.58 15.53 -26.88
CA LEU A 54 -6.92 15.28 -28.29
C LEU A 54 -7.72 16.45 -28.92
N LYS A 55 -8.57 17.14 -28.16
CA LYS A 55 -9.26 18.34 -28.65
C LYS A 55 -8.32 19.51 -28.84
N ASP A 56 -7.39 19.75 -27.93
CA ASP A 56 -6.39 20.81 -28.04
C ASP A 56 -5.39 20.54 -29.18
N ALA A 57 -5.14 19.26 -29.49
CA ALA A 57 -4.31 18.87 -30.63
C ALA A 57 -5.04 19.09 -32.01
N GLU A 58 -6.35 18.86 -32.10
CA GLU A 58 -7.12 19.11 -33.31
C GLU A 58 -7.33 20.61 -33.57
N GLU A 59 -7.50 21.44 -32.52
CA GLU A 59 -7.57 22.92 -32.69
C GLU A 59 -6.21 23.54 -33.04
N SER A 60 -5.08 22.97 -32.60
CA SER A 60 -3.74 23.42 -32.95
C SER A 60 -3.34 23.05 -34.37
N ILE A 61 -3.89 22.00 -34.97
CA ILE A 61 -3.67 21.59 -36.36
C ILE A 61 -4.53 22.45 -37.29
N ALA A 62 -5.71 22.86 -36.87
CA ALA A 62 -6.58 23.73 -37.67
C ALA A 62 -6.09 25.19 -37.75
N SER A 63 -5.28 25.66 -36.78
CA SER A 63 -4.69 27.03 -36.80
C SER A 63 -3.36 27.13 -37.53
N SER A 64 -2.69 26.02 -37.86
CA SER A 64 -1.39 26.02 -38.57
C SER A 64 -1.47 25.90 -40.10
N THR A 65 -2.67 25.72 -40.67
CA THR A 65 -2.84 25.60 -42.13
C THR A 65 -3.27 26.88 -42.84
N SER A 66 -3.37 28.03 -42.15
CA SER A 66 -3.80 29.31 -42.75
C SER A 66 -2.71 30.40 -42.89
N GLN A 67 -1.44 30.09 -42.62
CA GLN A 67 -0.34 31.05 -42.84
C GLN A 67 0.89 30.39 -43.47
N LEU A 68 0.84 30.13 -44.74
CA LEU A 68 2.00 29.98 -45.61
C LEU A 68 1.71 30.59 -46.99
N ASN A 69 1.96 31.87 -47.12
CA ASN A 69 2.36 32.52 -48.39
C ASN A 69 2.95 33.90 -48.06
N GLY A 70 4.18 34.13 -48.44
CA GLY A 70 4.74 35.49 -48.53
C GLY A 70 6.16 35.66 -47.99
N ASP A 71 7.11 35.46 -48.90
CA ASP A 71 8.33 36.20 -49.11
C ASP A 71 9.59 36.11 -48.26
N GLU A 72 10.58 35.77 -49.02
CA GLU A 72 12.03 35.73 -48.89
C GLU A 72 12.73 36.98 -48.27
N GLU A 73 13.87 36.74 -47.73
CA GLU A 73 15.22 37.34 -47.94
C GLU A 73 15.98 37.77 -46.66
N LYS A 74 17.14 37.11 -46.56
CA LYS A 74 18.50 37.56 -46.24
C LYS A 74 19.00 37.96 -44.85
N LYS A 75 19.99 37.19 -44.50
CA LYS A 75 21.39 37.50 -44.09
C LYS A 75 21.79 37.85 -42.67
N THR A 76 22.67 36.94 -42.20
CA THR A 76 24.02 37.16 -41.63
C THR A 76 24.15 37.98 -40.33
N SER A 77 24.81 37.49 -39.38
CA SER A 77 26.20 37.18 -39.07
C SER A 77 26.51 37.40 -37.59
N ASP A 78 27.25 36.46 -37.05
CA ASP A 78 28.43 36.59 -36.18
C ASP A 78 28.31 37.39 -34.84
N THR A 79 28.76 36.86 -33.77
CA THR A 79 30.04 36.57 -33.21
C THR A 79 29.99 36.59 -31.68
N ASN A 80 30.51 35.54 -31.06
CA ASN A 80 31.56 35.42 -30.05
C ASN A 80 31.53 36.12 -28.70
N LEU A 81 31.90 35.27 -27.73
CA LEU A 81 32.95 35.41 -26.68
C LEU A 81 32.46 35.87 -25.28
N GLU A 82 32.67 34.99 -24.37
CA GLU A 82 33.72 34.77 -23.40
C GLU A 82 33.42 35.12 -21.93
N ASP A 83 33.65 34.12 -21.09
CA ASP A 83 34.42 34.08 -19.83
C ASP A 83 33.85 34.66 -18.53
N GLY A 84 34.05 33.86 -17.50
CA GLY A 84 34.32 34.31 -16.15
C GLY A 84 33.76 33.53 -14.97
N SER A 85 34.39 32.44 -14.61
CA SER A 85 34.44 31.99 -13.21
C SER A 85 35.48 32.82 -12.44
N PRO A 86 35.56 32.97 -11.13
CA PRO A 86 35.81 31.86 -10.22
C PRO A 86 35.30 31.97 -8.75
N SER A 87 35.21 30.77 -8.14
CA SER A 87 35.58 30.34 -6.79
C SER A 87 35.55 31.26 -5.57
N SER A 88 35.02 30.76 -4.46
CA SER A 88 35.76 30.45 -3.24
C SER A 88 34.85 30.00 -2.08
N ASN A 89 35.18 28.86 -1.52
CA ASN A 89 34.91 28.47 -0.12
C ASN A 89 35.87 29.29 0.79
N PRO A 90 35.67 29.49 2.11
CA PRO A 90 35.97 28.43 3.03
C PRO A 90 35.24 28.37 4.43
N GLU A 91 35.35 27.19 5.04
CA GLU A 91 35.72 26.90 6.44
C GLU A 91 34.68 26.99 7.58
N THR A 92 34.58 25.85 8.24
CA THR A 92 34.14 25.57 9.61
C THR A 92 34.96 26.28 10.69
N PRO A 93 34.48 26.40 11.94
CA PRO A 93 35.08 25.58 12.98
C PRO A 93 34.18 25.02 14.07
N GLN A 94 34.78 24.05 14.72
CA GLN A 94 34.35 23.12 15.76
C GLN A 94 34.23 23.74 17.18
N SER A 95 33.66 22.85 18.04
CA SER A 95 33.85 22.67 19.48
C SER A 95 32.83 23.36 20.40
N SER A 96 32.39 22.80 21.52
CA SER A 96 32.81 21.71 22.43
C SER A 96 31.78 21.52 23.55
N LYS A 97 31.63 20.26 23.99
CA LYS A 97 31.44 19.72 25.36
C LYS A 97 30.69 20.47 26.46
N SER A 98 29.76 19.81 27.17
CA SER A 98 29.85 19.20 28.52
C SER A 98 28.43 18.96 29.09
N SER A 99 28.06 17.75 29.46
CA SER A 99 28.04 17.04 30.74
C SER A 99 27.14 17.63 31.85
N SER A 100 26.24 16.81 32.35
CA SER A 100 26.08 16.27 33.72
C SER A 100 24.61 16.01 34.07
N GLU A 101 24.24 14.77 34.36
CA GLU A 101 23.82 14.16 35.64
C GLU A 101 22.71 14.88 36.40
N SER A 102 21.62 14.20 36.81
CA SER A 102 21.45 13.26 37.91
C SER A 102 19.97 12.92 38.18
N LYS A 103 19.65 11.63 38.45
CA LYS A 103 18.99 10.97 39.60
C LYS A 103 17.74 11.63 40.22
N THR A 104 16.68 10.92 40.59
CA THR A 104 16.35 9.79 41.50
C THR A 104 14.85 9.51 41.42
N ALA A 105 14.37 8.31 41.38
CA ALA A 105 14.02 7.32 42.41
C ALA A 105 12.57 7.40 42.96
N GLU A 106 11.99 6.25 43.07
CA GLU A 106 11.18 5.52 44.08
C GLU A 106 9.67 5.70 43.98
N ASP A 107 8.76 4.78 44.21
CA ASP A 107 8.64 3.44 44.82
C ASP A 107 7.23 2.90 44.53
N ASP A 108 6.92 1.62 44.49
CA ASP A 108 6.33 0.79 45.51
C ASP A 108 5.74 -0.53 44.96
N GLN A 109 6.11 -1.62 45.67
CA GLN A 109 5.53 -2.97 45.62
C GLN A 109 4.46 -3.13 46.75
N PRO A 110 3.70 -4.27 46.88
CA PRO A 110 4.13 -5.47 47.62
C PRO A 110 3.61 -6.83 47.09
N ALA A 111 4.38 -7.87 47.06
CA ALA A 111 4.80 -8.93 48.00
C ALA A 111 3.73 -9.92 48.49
N LYS A 112 4.04 -11.26 48.44
CA LYS A 112 4.21 -12.30 49.50
C LYS A 112 4.15 -13.71 48.91
N ASP A 113 4.82 -14.62 49.21
CA ASP A 113 5.55 -15.42 50.22
C ASP A 113 5.53 -16.86 49.72
N SER A 114 6.37 -17.85 49.99
CA SER A 114 7.34 -18.17 51.00
C SER A 114 8.10 -19.48 50.66
N ASP A 115 9.33 -19.57 51.15
CA ASP A 115 10.10 -20.56 51.88
C ASP A 115 10.70 -21.75 51.11
N GLU A 116 11.90 -22.16 51.34
CA GLU A 116 13.05 -22.25 52.26
C GLU A 116 14.08 -23.24 51.70
N LYS A 117 15.26 -23.06 51.72
CA LYS A 117 16.55 -23.27 52.43
C LYS A 117 17.70 -23.84 51.62
N THR A 118 18.81 -23.14 51.81
CA THR A 118 20.24 -23.46 52.14
C THR A 118 21.09 -24.28 51.20
N ASP A 119 22.21 -23.83 50.76
CA ASP A 119 23.55 -23.58 51.23
C ASP A 119 24.51 -23.15 50.10
N SER A 120 25.42 -22.23 50.45
CA SER A 120 26.48 -21.65 49.60
C SER A 120 27.82 -22.40 49.79
N PRO A 121 28.97 -22.04 49.19
CA PRO A 121 29.28 -21.20 47.99
C PRO A 121 30.37 -21.84 47.10
N HIS A 122 30.45 -21.45 45.83
CA HIS A 122 31.77 -21.33 45.16
C HIS A 122 31.67 -20.38 43.96
N ASP A 123 32.58 -19.43 43.96
CA ASP A 123 32.81 -18.44 42.92
C ASP A 123 33.08 -19.08 41.55
N SER A 124 32.35 -18.66 40.54
CA SER A 124 32.83 -18.59 39.17
C SER A 124 32.08 -17.46 38.44
N GLU A 125 32.84 -16.50 37.94
CA GLU A 125 32.41 -15.38 37.15
C GLU A 125 31.60 -15.88 35.94
N ASP A 126 30.26 -15.70 35.97
CA ASP A 126 29.40 -15.86 34.79
C ASP A 126 29.34 -14.51 34.05
N SER A 127 30.12 -14.44 33.00
CA SER A 127 29.92 -13.43 31.97
C SER A 127 28.54 -13.64 31.34
N GLN A 128 27.59 -12.76 31.63
CA GLN A 128 26.28 -12.73 31.07
C GLN A 128 26.34 -12.71 29.54
N ASN A 129 25.83 -13.76 28.92
CA ASN A 129 25.57 -13.80 27.47
C ASN A 129 24.51 -12.74 27.12
N GLU A 130 24.90 -11.68 26.50
CA GLU A 130 24.07 -10.54 26.10
C GLU A 130 23.09 -10.88 24.95
N PHE A 131 23.15 -12.09 24.39
CA PHE A 131 22.34 -12.50 23.23
C PHE A 131 21.67 -13.85 23.52
N GLY A 132 20.35 -13.87 23.63
CA GLY A 132 19.55 -15.10 23.74
C GLY A 132 19.71 -15.96 22.48
N LEU A 133 20.50 -17.02 22.55
CA LEU A 133 20.80 -17.93 21.44
C LEU A 133 19.99 -19.23 21.63
N GLU A 134 19.06 -19.50 20.69
CA GLU A 134 18.58 -20.88 20.46
C GLU A 134 19.65 -21.61 19.63
N SER A 135 20.21 -22.71 20.16
CA SER A 135 21.46 -23.20 19.64
C SER A 135 21.46 -24.69 19.23
N ASP A 136 21.63 -24.89 17.92
CA ASP A 136 22.59 -25.90 17.45
C ASP A 136 24.01 -25.32 17.66
N ASN A 137 24.97 -26.09 18.13
CA ASN A 137 26.30 -25.60 18.50
C ASN A 137 27.12 -24.95 17.37
N PHE A 138 26.62 -24.91 16.12
CA PHE A 138 27.30 -24.41 14.93
C PHE A 138 26.60 -23.21 14.24
N THR A 139 25.36 -22.91 14.64
CA THR A 139 24.55 -21.84 14.01
C THR A 139 24.41 -20.64 14.95
N VAL A 140 24.70 -19.44 14.40
CA VAL A 140 24.48 -18.16 15.11
C VAL A 140 23.58 -17.28 14.27
N ASN A 141 22.41 -16.94 14.78
CA ASN A 141 21.48 -16.01 14.14
C ASN A 141 21.37 -14.71 14.95
N LEU A 142 21.83 -13.61 14.34
CA LEU A 142 21.79 -12.25 14.87
C LEU A 142 21.05 -11.29 13.94
N ASP A 143 20.05 -11.77 13.23
CA ASP A 143 19.23 -10.98 12.34
C ASP A 143 18.45 -9.91 13.10
N ALA A 144 18.36 -8.70 12.50
CA ALA A 144 17.57 -7.58 13.02
C ALA A 144 17.89 -7.15 14.46
N LYS A 145 19.15 -7.32 14.91
CA LYS A 145 19.61 -6.89 16.24
C LYS A 145 20.10 -5.44 16.30
N GLY A 146 20.08 -4.71 15.17
CA GLY A 146 20.53 -3.33 15.08
C GLY A 146 22.04 -3.17 15.17
N LEU A 147 22.81 -4.21 14.87
CA LEU A 147 24.27 -4.22 14.92
C LEU A 147 24.85 -3.20 13.92
N GLN A 148 25.83 -2.41 14.37
CA GLN A 148 26.54 -1.43 13.54
C GLN A 148 27.94 -1.91 13.13
N GLU A 149 28.49 -2.86 13.88
CA GLU A 149 29.80 -3.46 13.69
C GLU A 149 29.68 -4.99 13.64
N PHE A 150 30.69 -5.63 13.06
CA PHE A 150 30.75 -7.08 12.98
C PHE A 150 30.96 -7.70 14.38
N PRO A 151 30.19 -8.70 14.81
CA PRO A 151 30.18 -9.20 16.20
C PRO A 151 31.31 -10.19 16.47
N VAL A 152 32.53 -9.73 16.59
CA VAL A 152 33.76 -10.55 16.78
C VAL A 152 33.77 -11.42 18.04
N ASN A 153 33.00 -11.03 19.05
CA ASN A 153 33.01 -11.74 20.34
C ASN A 153 32.38 -13.15 20.30
N ILE A 154 31.53 -13.43 19.28
CA ILE A 154 30.82 -14.72 19.13
C ILE A 154 31.75 -15.89 18.79
N PHE A 155 32.96 -15.63 18.30
CA PHE A 155 33.90 -16.63 17.82
C PHE A 155 34.82 -17.14 18.96
N LYS A 156 34.92 -16.42 20.07
CA LYS A 156 35.89 -16.72 21.14
C LYS A 156 35.67 -18.08 21.81
N ASP A 157 34.45 -18.58 21.81
CA ASP A 157 34.04 -19.78 22.53
C ASP A 157 33.26 -20.82 21.70
N LYS A 158 33.09 -20.61 20.37
CA LYS A 158 32.23 -21.48 19.52
C LYS A 158 32.81 -21.72 18.14
N TYR A 159 32.73 -22.94 17.65
CA TYR A 159 32.97 -23.29 16.26
C TYR A 159 31.73 -22.88 15.44
N VAL A 160 31.69 -21.64 14.94
CA VAL A 160 30.58 -21.14 14.14
C VAL A 160 30.75 -21.55 12.69
N LYS A 161 29.77 -22.26 12.12
CA LYS A 161 29.72 -22.65 10.69
C LYS A 161 28.72 -21.82 9.89
N TYR A 162 27.58 -21.47 10.50
CA TYR A 162 26.46 -20.79 9.88
C TYR A 162 26.20 -19.49 10.63
N LEU A 163 26.51 -18.36 10.00
CA LEU A 163 26.36 -17.04 10.61
C LEU A 163 25.37 -16.20 9.81
N TYR A 164 24.29 -15.79 10.45
CA TYR A 164 23.26 -14.92 9.89
C TYR A 164 23.26 -13.57 10.61
N LEU A 165 23.47 -12.50 9.82
CA LEU A 165 23.58 -11.10 10.27
C LEU A 165 22.65 -10.17 9.48
N ASP A 166 21.54 -10.70 8.96
CA ASP A 166 20.65 -9.98 8.07
C ASP A 166 19.92 -8.83 8.79
N LYS A 167 19.53 -7.81 8.03
CA LYS A 167 18.74 -6.65 8.52
C LYS A 167 19.41 -5.91 9.69
N ASN A 168 20.72 -5.74 9.62
CA ASN A 168 21.49 -4.92 10.55
C ASN A 168 22.00 -3.64 9.86
N ASN A 169 22.94 -2.94 10.47
CA ASN A 169 23.52 -1.72 9.93
C ASN A 169 25.05 -1.84 9.81
N ILE A 170 25.54 -3.04 9.51
CA ILE A 170 26.97 -3.36 9.39
C ILE A 170 27.51 -2.74 8.11
N LYS A 171 28.62 -2.01 8.22
CA LYS A 171 29.26 -1.32 7.09
C LYS A 171 30.59 -1.93 6.65
N ASN A 172 31.26 -2.64 7.54
CA ASN A 172 32.54 -3.31 7.30
C ASN A 172 32.74 -4.45 8.29
N PHE A 173 33.82 -5.23 8.13
CA PHE A 173 34.20 -6.34 9.01
C PHE A 173 35.31 -5.98 10.01
N GLN A 174 35.48 -4.72 10.37
CA GLN A 174 36.57 -4.31 11.26
C GLN A 174 36.56 -5.06 12.59
N GLY A 175 37.71 -5.57 12.97
CA GLY A 175 37.97 -6.22 14.26
C GLY A 175 37.81 -7.75 14.29
N ALA A 176 37.36 -8.38 13.20
CA ALA A 176 37.36 -9.85 13.11
C ALA A 176 38.81 -10.35 12.95
N ASP A 177 39.21 -11.34 13.80
CA ASP A 177 40.44 -12.07 13.57
C ASP A 177 40.16 -13.11 12.47
N PRO A 178 40.90 -13.13 11.36
CA PRO A 178 40.73 -14.11 10.31
C PRO A 178 40.73 -15.56 10.80
N GLU A 179 41.56 -15.89 11.82
CA GLU A 179 41.64 -17.24 12.38
C GLU A 179 40.32 -17.67 13.04
N ASP A 180 39.54 -16.75 13.60
CA ASP A 180 38.23 -17.01 14.20
C ASP A 180 37.17 -17.37 13.15
N LEU A 181 37.33 -16.87 11.91
CA LEU A 181 36.38 -17.03 10.82
C LEU A 181 36.59 -18.25 9.93
N LEU A 182 37.71 -18.98 10.12
CA LEU A 182 38.12 -20.12 9.26
C LEU A 182 37.11 -21.28 9.22
N GLY A 183 36.24 -21.39 10.22
CA GLY A 183 35.21 -22.43 10.29
C GLY A 183 33.94 -22.14 9.52
N LEU A 184 33.75 -20.91 8.98
CA LEU A 184 32.50 -20.53 8.34
C LEU A 184 32.29 -21.24 7.01
N GLU A 185 31.12 -21.86 6.87
CA GLU A 185 30.58 -22.46 5.64
C GLU A 185 29.48 -21.57 5.02
N VAL A 186 28.70 -20.86 5.85
CA VAL A 186 27.61 -19.95 5.41
C VAL A 186 27.72 -18.60 6.12
N LEU A 187 27.71 -17.52 5.34
CA LEU A 187 27.68 -16.16 5.83
C LEU A 187 26.57 -15.38 5.13
N SER A 188 25.57 -14.90 5.90
CA SER A 188 24.51 -14.02 5.41
C SER A 188 24.60 -12.63 6.02
N LEU A 189 24.64 -11.62 5.14
CA LEU A 189 24.78 -10.19 5.46
C LEU A 189 23.73 -9.37 4.67
N GLN A 190 22.60 -9.98 4.38
CA GLN A 190 21.54 -9.36 3.60
C GLN A 190 20.96 -8.12 4.30
N GLN A 191 20.61 -7.09 3.55
CA GLN A 191 20.03 -5.85 4.08
C GLN A 191 20.88 -5.17 5.18
N ASN A 192 22.13 -4.86 4.81
CA ASN A 192 23.07 -4.11 5.63
C ASN A 192 23.51 -2.82 4.93
N GLY A 193 24.52 -2.17 5.41
CA GLY A 193 25.07 -0.93 4.82
C GLY A 193 26.42 -1.11 4.14
N LEU A 194 26.76 -2.32 3.65
CA LEU A 194 28.05 -2.65 3.06
C LEU A 194 28.23 -1.91 1.72
N SER A 195 29.32 -1.16 1.58
CA SER A 195 29.71 -0.51 0.31
C SER A 195 30.70 -1.35 -0.50
N SER A 196 31.35 -2.32 0.12
CA SER A 196 32.27 -3.27 -0.49
C SER A 196 32.36 -4.55 0.34
N ILE A 197 32.72 -5.66 -0.30
CA ILE A 197 33.16 -6.87 0.40
C ILE A 197 34.64 -6.65 0.76
N PRO A 198 35.05 -6.89 2.02
CA PRO A 198 36.43 -6.65 2.43
C PRO A 198 37.40 -7.67 1.80
N SER A 199 38.68 -7.26 1.63
CA SER A 199 39.73 -8.12 1.04
C SER A 199 39.96 -9.40 1.87
N ASP A 200 39.82 -9.29 3.19
CA ASP A 200 40.05 -10.40 4.15
C ASP A 200 39.08 -11.58 3.94
N ILE A 201 38.08 -11.44 3.06
CA ILE A 201 37.16 -12.53 2.65
C ILE A 201 37.94 -13.73 2.07
N GLU A 202 39.11 -13.54 1.46
CA GLU A 202 39.97 -14.61 0.94
C GLU A 202 40.40 -15.64 2.00
N LEU A 203 40.39 -15.26 3.26
CA LEU A 203 40.77 -16.11 4.40
C LEU A 203 39.67 -17.12 4.76
N LEU A 204 38.43 -16.90 4.27
CA LEU A 204 37.30 -17.80 4.51
C LEU A 204 37.25 -18.97 3.50
N TYR A 205 38.33 -19.70 3.32
CA TYR A 205 38.49 -20.71 2.28
C TYR A 205 37.48 -21.88 2.33
N ASN A 206 36.79 -22.07 3.49
CA ASN A 206 35.72 -23.06 3.64
C ASN A 206 34.32 -22.50 3.31
N LEU A 207 34.21 -21.21 2.97
CA LEU A 207 32.91 -20.59 2.73
C LEU A 207 32.26 -21.15 1.46
N GLU A 208 31.12 -21.83 1.64
CA GLU A 208 30.31 -22.38 0.54
C GLU A 208 29.21 -21.41 0.09
N THR A 209 28.64 -20.64 1.03
CA THR A 209 27.53 -19.71 0.74
C THR A 209 27.83 -18.32 1.28
N LEU A 210 27.79 -17.32 0.40
CA LEU A 210 27.80 -15.90 0.76
C LEU A 210 26.54 -15.22 0.24
N ASN A 211 25.73 -14.66 1.15
CA ASN A 211 24.62 -13.78 0.80
C ASN A 211 24.87 -12.37 1.31
N ALA A 212 25.20 -11.45 0.40
CA ALA A 212 25.35 -10.02 0.69
C ALA A 212 24.36 -9.17 -0.15
N SER A 213 23.18 -9.71 -0.42
CA SER A 213 22.12 -9.02 -1.17
C SER A 213 21.56 -7.81 -0.39
N TYR A 214 20.97 -6.85 -1.10
CA TYR A 214 20.40 -5.62 -0.53
C TYR A 214 21.41 -4.79 0.27
N ASN A 215 22.56 -4.52 -0.36
CA ASN A 215 23.61 -3.66 0.17
C ASN A 215 23.94 -2.53 -0.84
N HIS A 216 25.09 -1.90 -0.71
CA HIS A 216 25.59 -0.85 -1.62
C HIS A 216 26.89 -1.23 -2.31
N ILE A 217 27.14 -2.54 -2.48
CA ILE A 217 28.37 -3.07 -3.06
C ILE A 217 28.46 -2.66 -4.53
N SER A 218 29.57 -2.03 -4.90
CA SER A 218 29.82 -1.54 -6.27
C SER A 218 30.71 -2.43 -7.12
N GLN A 219 31.51 -3.26 -6.47
CA GLN A 219 32.49 -4.15 -7.14
C GLN A 219 32.64 -5.46 -6.37
N ILE A 220 32.92 -6.54 -7.10
CA ILE A 220 33.34 -7.83 -6.54
C ILE A 220 34.85 -7.79 -6.40
N PRO A 221 35.42 -7.95 -5.20
CA PRO A 221 36.86 -7.88 -4.98
C PRO A 221 37.53 -9.15 -5.55
N LYS A 222 38.78 -9.02 -5.94
CA LYS A 222 39.57 -10.17 -6.51
C LYS A 222 39.80 -11.27 -5.48
N GLU A 223 39.88 -10.89 -4.23
CA GLU A 223 40.05 -11.76 -3.09
C GLU A 223 38.91 -12.79 -2.94
N LEU A 224 37.70 -12.38 -3.28
CA LEU A 224 36.52 -13.27 -3.29
C LEU A 224 36.71 -14.42 -4.29
N LEU A 225 37.43 -14.17 -5.38
CA LEU A 225 37.65 -15.18 -6.41
C LEU A 225 38.57 -16.33 -5.97
N GLN A 226 39.24 -16.19 -4.82
CA GLN A 226 40.11 -17.25 -4.26
C GLN A 226 39.33 -18.29 -3.48
N LEU A 227 38.02 -18.10 -3.26
CA LEU A 227 37.17 -19.03 -2.55
C LEU A 227 36.72 -20.21 -3.43
N GLU A 228 37.61 -21.19 -3.66
CA GLU A 228 37.35 -22.35 -4.52
C GLU A 228 36.18 -23.23 -4.02
N SER A 229 35.86 -23.19 -2.71
CA SER A 229 34.73 -23.89 -2.07
C SER A 229 33.38 -23.27 -2.32
N MET A 230 33.33 -22.03 -2.84
CA MET A 230 32.10 -21.25 -3.03
C MET A 230 31.10 -21.93 -3.96
N ARG A 231 29.92 -22.28 -3.47
CA ARG A 231 28.79 -22.88 -4.20
C ARG A 231 27.69 -21.89 -4.50
N GLN A 232 27.40 -20.98 -3.56
CA GLN A 232 26.32 -20.00 -3.70
C GLN A 232 26.82 -18.60 -3.42
N LEU A 233 26.68 -17.70 -4.38
CA LEU A 233 27.02 -16.28 -4.27
C LEU A 233 25.79 -15.43 -4.63
N CYS A 234 25.19 -14.78 -3.62
CA CYS A 234 24.02 -13.93 -3.75
C CYS A 234 24.41 -12.47 -3.47
N LEU A 235 24.30 -11.64 -4.51
CA LEU A 235 24.65 -10.21 -4.50
C LEU A 235 23.54 -9.35 -5.12
N ASP A 236 22.29 -9.80 -5.02
CA ASP A 236 21.15 -9.08 -5.59
C ASP A 236 20.92 -7.72 -4.92
N SER A 237 20.34 -6.78 -5.66
CA SER A 237 20.01 -5.45 -5.13
C SER A 237 21.22 -4.72 -4.52
N ASN A 238 22.28 -4.62 -5.32
CA ASN A 238 23.50 -3.88 -5.06
C ASN A 238 23.76 -2.82 -6.15
N CYS A 239 24.97 -2.29 -6.24
CA CYS A 239 25.38 -1.28 -7.20
C CYS A 239 26.46 -1.79 -8.18
N ILE A 240 26.54 -3.09 -8.43
CA ILE A 240 27.62 -3.72 -9.22
C ILE A 240 27.45 -3.34 -10.70
N GLU A 241 28.49 -2.73 -11.29
CA GLU A 241 28.51 -2.26 -12.69
C GLU A 241 29.18 -3.25 -13.64
N SER A 242 30.11 -4.06 -13.15
CA SER A 242 30.88 -5.03 -13.93
C SER A 242 31.27 -6.26 -13.12
N LEU A 243 31.42 -7.39 -13.78
CA LEU A 243 31.97 -8.60 -13.21
C LEU A 243 33.50 -8.69 -13.50
N PRO A 244 34.30 -9.28 -12.60
CA PRO A 244 35.71 -9.48 -12.80
C PRO A 244 35.98 -10.44 -14.00
N SER A 245 37.15 -10.33 -14.62
CA SER A 245 37.51 -11.16 -15.76
C SER A 245 37.91 -12.58 -15.40
N ASP A 246 38.26 -12.86 -14.16
CA ASP A 246 38.92 -14.07 -13.68
C ASP A 246 37.98 -14.99 -12.91
N LEU A 247 36.70 -15.09 -13.33
CA LEU A 247 35.65 -15.90 -12.68
C LEU A 247 35.91 -17.40 -12.66
N GLU A 248 36.85 -17.87 -13.49
CA GLU A 248 37.20 -19.29 -13.61
C GLU A 248 37.69 -19.93 -12.31
N SER A 249 38.19 -19.12 -11.37
CA SER A 249 38.65 -19.60 -10.06
C SER A 249 37.50 -20.14 -9.21
N LEU A 250 36.27 -19.60 -9.36
CA LEU A 250 35.08 -20.09 -8.64
C LEU A 250 34.52 -21.37 -9.28
N SER A 251 35.36 -22.40 -9.41
CA SER A 251 35.02 -23.60 -10.15
C SER A 251 33.91 -24.46 -9.54
N SER A 252 33.66 -24.34 -8.24
CA SER A 252 32.59 -25.04 -7.50
C SER A 252 31.24 -24.34 -7.54
N LEU A 253 31.15 -23.12 -8.14
CA LEU A 253 29.95 -22.29 -8.07
C LEU A 253 28.78 -22.94 -8.80
N GLU A 254 27.68 -23.16 -8.06
CA GLU A 254 26.42 -23.72 -8.54
C GLU A 254 25.33 -22.63 -8.72
N THR A 255 25.30 -21.63 -7.85
CA THR A 255 24.33 -20.54 -7.91
C THR A 255 25.03 -19.18 -7.87
N LEU A 256 24.74 -18.34 -8.87
CA LEU A 256 25.17 -16.94 -8.95
C LEU A 256 23.96 -16.03 -9.11
N SER A 257 23.69 -15.21 -8.11
CA SER A 257 22.58 -14.25 -8.13
C SER A 257 23.10 -12.81 -8.08
N LEU A 258 22.81 -12.05 -9.13
CA LEU A 258 23.25 -10.66 -9.39
C LEU A 258 22.07 -9.78 -9.85
N GLY A 259 20.84 -10.14 -9.50
CA GLY A 259 19.64 -9.39 -9.87
C GLY A 259 19.63 -7.98 -9.28
N LYS A 260 18.94 -7.05 -9.95
CA LYS A 260 18.80 -5.65 -9.49
C LYS A 260 20.13 -4.96 -9.20
N ASN A 261 21.04 -5.06 -10.16
CA ASN A 261 22.34 -4.39 -10.19
C ASN A 261 22.43 -3.42 -11.39
N LYS A 262 23.63 -3.00 -11.76
CA LYS A 262 23.87 -2.06 -12.89
C LYS A 262 24.70 -2.69 -14.01
N LEU A 263 24.67 -4.00 -14.15
CA LEU A 263 25.49 -4.73 -15.13
C LEU A 263 25.07 -4.37 -16.56
N THR A 264 26.02 -3.95 -17.35
CA THR A 264 25.87 -3.68 -18.79
C THR A 264 26.50 -4.76 -19.68
N HIS A 265 27.40 -5.57 -19.12
CA HIS A 265 28.20 -6.57 -19.80
C HIS A 265 28.39 -7.80 -18.93
N VAL A 266 28.53 -8.97 -19.59
CA VAL A 266 28.90 -10.25 -18.97
C VAL A 266 30.21 -10.70 -19.61
N PRO A 267 31.28 -10.99 -18.82
CA PRO A 267 32.59 -11.38 -19.36
C PRO A 267 32.56 -12.79 -19.96
N ASP A 268 33.44 -13.05 -20.91
CA ASP A 268 33.53 -14.36 -21.57
C ASP A 268 33.99 -15.47 -20.60
N SER A 269 34.75 -15.12 -19.54
CA SER A 269 35.18 -16.04 -18.49
C SER A 269 34.02 -16.66 -17.70
N LEU A 270 32.82 -16.07 -17.71
CA LEU A 270 31.65 -16.67 -17.09
C LEU A 270 31.40 -18.10 -17.66
N SER A 271 31.70 -18.33 -18.93
CA SER A 271 31.57 -19.66 -19.56
C SER A 271 32.45 -20.76 -18.94
N SER A 272 33.42 -20.37 -18.10
CA SER A 272 34.32 -21.31 -17.39
C SER A 272 33.66 -21.90 -16.12
N LEU A 273 32.58 -21.35 -15.63
CA LEU A 273 31.83 -21.88 -14.47
C LEU A 273 31.01 -23.14 -14.83
N LYS A 274 31.73 -24.28 -14.93
CA LYS A 274 31.16 -25.53 -15.48
C LYS A 274 30.08 -26.18 -14.60
N ASN A 275 30.06 -25.87 -13.29
CA ASN A 275 29.09 -26.40 -12.31
C ASN A 275 27.88 -25.48 -12.10
N LEU A 276 27.87 -24.30 -12.76
CA LEU A 276 26.79 -23.33 -12.56
C LEU A 276 25.43 -23.87 -13.05
N GLN A 277 24.46 -23.97 -12.12
CA GLN A 277 23.12 -24.48 -12.35
C GLN A 277 22.08 -23.36 -12.41
N VAL A 278 22.24 -22.33 -11.55
CA VAL A 278 21.31 -21.21 -11.45
C VAL A 278 22.06 -19.89 -11.66
N LEU A 279 21.60 -19.11 -12.63
CA LEU A 279 22.14 -17.76 -12.90
C LEU A 279 21.00 -16.74 -12.93
N ASN A 280 21.02 -15.82 -11.97
CA ASN A 280 20.09 -14.70 -11.91
C ASN A 280 20.80 -13.38 -12.28
N LEU A 281 20.34 -12.75 -13.37
CA LEU A 281 20.78 -11.44 -13.88
C LEU A 281 19.59 -10.49 -14.10
N GLU A 282 18.50 -10.71 -13.37
CA GLU A 282 17.28 -9.90 -13.52
C GLU A 282 17.50 -8.40 -13.20
N TYR A 283 16.70 -7.53 -13.81
CA TYR A 283 16.71 -6.08 -13.56
C TYR A 283 18.11 -5.47 -13.58
N ASN A 284 18.86 -5.75 -14.66
CA ASN A 284 20.14 -5.15 -14.99
C ASN A 284 20.00 -4.25 -16.24
N GLN A 285 21.12 -3.87 -16.86
CA GLN A 285 21.16 -3.00 -18.03
C GLN A 285 21.70 -3.73 -19.28
N LEU A 286 21.50 -5.05 -19.37
CA LEU A 286 22.01 -5.88 -20.47
C LEU A 286 21.23 -5.58 -21.75
N THR A 287 21.95 -5.22 -22.82
CA THR A 287 21.34 -4.87 -24.12
C THR A 287 21.36 -6.03 -25.13
N ILE A 288 22.18 -7.01 -24.89
CA ILE A 288 22.35 -8.20 -25.73
C ILE A 288 22.34 -9.48 -24.87
N PHE A 289 21.99 -10.61 -25.47
CA PHE A 289 22.18 -11.91 -24.85
C PHE A 289 23.64 -12.34 -25.13
N PHE A 290 24.47 -12.39 -24.13
CA PHE A 290 25.90 -12.70 -24.27
C PHE A 290 26.13 -14.19 -24.63
N LYS A 291 27.01 -14.47 -25.57
CA LYS A 291 27.29 -15.83 -26.02
C LYS A 291 27.93 -16.72 -24.95
N SER A 292 28.69 -16.12 -24.03
CA SER A 292 29.27 -16.81 -22.88
C SER A 292 28.23 -17.55 -22.05
N LEU A 293 26.99 -16.99 -21.90
CA LEU A 293 25.89 -17.65 -21.22
C LEU A 293 25.48 -18.97 -21.88
N CYS A 294 25.67 -19.12 -23.20
CA CYS A 294 25.29 -20.31 -23.95
C CYS A 294 26.19 -21.52 -23.69
N PHE A 295 27.38 -21.32 -23.12
CA PHE A 295 28.39 -22.37 -22.93
C PHE A 295 28.50 -22.84 -21.46
N LEU A 296 27.45 -22.65 -20.67
CA LEU A 296 27.29 -23.15 -19.30
C LEU A 296 26.62 -24.55 -19.34
N PRO A 297 27.38 -25.66 -19.22
CA PRO A 297 26.89 -26.99 -19.54
C PRO A 297 25.87 -27.53 -18.50
N MET A 298 25.93 -27.09 -17.26
CA MET A 298 25.06 -27.56 -16.16
C MET A 298 23.88 -26.61 -15.89
N LEU A 299 23.78 -25.48 -16.64
CA LEU A 299 22.76 -24.47 -16.38
C LEU A 299 21.35 -25.03 -16.59
N THR A 300 20.56 -24.99 -15.52
CA THR A 300 19.15 -25.41 -15.48
C THR A 300 18.20 -24.23 -15.44
N SER A 301 18.58 -23.13 -14.78
CA SER A 301 17.75 -21.93 -14.62
C SER A 301 18.53 -20.67 -15.00
N LEU A 302 17.98 -19.88 -15.93
CA LEU A 302 18.54 -18.60 -16.38
C LEU A 302 17.46 -17.52 -16.27
N ASN A 303 17.70 -16.52 -15.40
CA ASN A 303 16.83 -15.37 -15.25
C ASN A 303 17.50 -14.10 -15.82
N LEU A 304 16.91 -13.55 -16.87
CA LEU A 304 17.29 -12.30 -17.56
C LEU A 304 16.13 -11.29 -17.57
N THR A 305 15.14 -11.44 -16.70
CA THR A 305 13.98 -10.56 -16.58
C THR A 305 14.39 -9.10 -16.33
N GLY A 306 13.67 -8.13 -16.91
CA GLY A 306 13.89 -6.71 -16.63
C GLY A 306 15.17 -6.14 -17.22
N ASN A 307 15.58 -6.62 -18.41
CA ASN A 307 16.74 -6.12 -19.13
C ASN A 307 16.34 -5.41 -20.45
N MET A 308 17.28 -5.15 -21.34
CA MET A 308 17.02 -4.48 -22.61
C MET A 308 17.37 -5.37 -23.84
N ILE A 309 17.31 -6.69 -23.69
CA ILE A 309 17.72 -7.67 -24.67
C ILE A 309 16.75 -7.65 -25.86
N ARG A 310 17.30 -7.59 -27.09
CA ARG A 310 16.50 -7.49 -28.32
C ARG A 310 16.37 -8.80 -29.09
N SER A 311 17.31 -9.72 -28.94
CA SER A 311 17.34 -10.97 -29.66
C SER A 311 18.20 -12.02 -28.95
N LEU A 312 17.94 -13.29 -29.23
CA LEU A 312 18.70 -14.43 -28.76
C LEU A 312 19.77 -14.81 -29.84
N PRO A 313 20.99 -15.21 -29.44
CA PRO A 313 21.98 -15.72 -30.38
C PRO A 313 21.65 -17.16 -30.80
N LYS A 314 22.17 -17.59 -31.96
CA LYS A 314 21.96 -18.96 -32.40
C LYS A 314 22.60 -20.04 -31.49
N GLU A 315 23.59 -19.61 -30.71
CA GLU A 315 24.31 -20.45 -29.75
C GLU A 315 23.42 -20.87 -28.55
N VAL A 316 22.26 -20.26 -28.37
CA VAL A 316 21.31 -20.63 -27.29
C VAL A 316 20.96 -22.11 -27.27
N ARG A 317 21.01 -22.80 -28.44
CA ARG A 317 20.80 -24.23 -28.58
C ARG A 317 21.80 -25.11 -27.81
N GLU A 318 22.93 -24.55 -27.37
CA GLU A 318 23.95 -25.27 -26.61
C GLU A 318 23.61 -25.45 -25.12
N LEU A 319 22.62 -24.75 -24.61
CA LEU A 319 22.10 -24.86 -23.22
C LEU A 319 21.28 -26.17 -23.06
N LYS A 320 21.90 -27.32 -23.18
CA LYS A 320 21.21 -28.63 -23.25
C LYS A 320 20.47 -29.05 -21.99
N ASN A 321 20.85 -28.49 -20.84
CA ASN A 321 20.24 -28.79 -19.54
C ASN A 321 19.25 -27.73 -19.06
N LEU A 322 19.03 -26.64 -19.84
CA LEU A 322 18.16 -25.54 -19.44
C LEU A 322 16.70 -26.02 -19.35
N GLU A 323 16.12 -25.86 -18.14
CA GLU A 323 14.74 -26.20 -17.83
C GLU A 323 13.86 -24.94 -17.70
N LYS A 324 14.46 -23.85 -17.19
CA LYS A 324 13.75 -22.59 -16.91
C LYS A 324 14.47 -21.40 -17.54
N LEU A 325 13.78 -20.66 -18.41
CA LEU A 325 14.25 -19.43 -19.04
C LEU A 325 13.28 -18.30 -18.77
N LEU A 326 13.72 -17.29 -18.00
CA LEU A 326 12.95 -16.09 -17.64
C LEU A 326 13.53 -14.90 -18.40
N MET A 327 12.72 -14.29 -19.27
CA MET A 327 13.08 -13.12 -20.08
C MET A 327 11.94 -12.09 -20.14
N ASP A 328 11.10 -12.04 -19.11
CA ASP A 328 10.04 -11.06 -19.01
C ASP A 328 10.63 -9.64 -18.99
N HIS A 329 9.84 -8.63 -19.37
CA HIS A 329 10.27 -7.23 -19.37
C HIS A 329 11.56 -6.96 -20.15
N ASN A 330 11.62 -7.43 -21.39
CA ASN A 330 12.73 -7.21 -22.31
C ASN A 330 12.27 -6.50 -23.60
N ARG A 331 13.09 -6.54 -24.67
CA ARG A 331 12.79 -5.89 -25.94
C ARG A 331 12.83 -6.86 -27.12
N LEU A 332 12.50 -8.13 -26.88
CA LEU A 332 12.52 -9.18 -27.89
C LEU A 332 11.45 -8.91 -28.95
N THR A 333 11.86 -8.88 -30.23
CA THR A 333 10.94 -8.73 -31.37
C THR A 333 10.63 -10.06 -32.04
N PHE A 334 11.50 -11.05 -31.92
CA PHE A 334 11.33 -12.41 -32.41
C PHE A 334 12.16 -13.39 -31.57
N LEU A 335 11.83 -14.66 -31.62
CA LEU A 335 12.62 -15.74 -31.04
C LEU A 335 13.46 -16.41 -32.13
N ALA A 336 14.78 -16.55 -31.91
CA ALA A 336 15.64 -17.32 -32.76
C ALA A 336 15.15 -18.79 -32.85
N VAL A 337 15.17 -19.38 -34.04
CA VAL A 337 14.65 -20.75 -34.25
C VAL A 337 15.43 -21.80 -33.46
N GLU A 338 16.63 -21.51 -33.09
CA GLU A 338 17.53 -22.35 -32.31
C GLU A 338 17.07 -22.58 -30.86
N ILE A 339 16.27 -21.66 -30.28
CA ILE A 339 15.69 -21.85 -28.93
C ILE A 339 14.83 -23.13 -28.90
N PHE A 340 14.13 -23.42 -30.01
CA PHE A 340 13.24 -24.59 -30.09
C PHE A 340 14.02 -25.90 -30.21
N GLN A 341 15.36 -25.89 -30.09
CA GLN A 341 16.23 -27.07 -30.02
C GLN A 341 16.65 -27.40 -28.57
N LEU A 342 16.17 -26.63 -27.57
CA LEU A 342 16.37 -26.92 -26.15
C LEU A 342 15.55 -28.15 -25.73
N PRO A 343 16.21 -29.25 -25.31
CA PRO A 343 15.49 -30.52 -25.12
C PRO A 343 14.75 -30.64 -23.80
N LYS A 344 15.10 -29.83 -22.77
CA LYS A 344 14.62 -29.99 -21.41
C LYS A 344 13.77 -28.80 -20.88
N ILE A 345 13.46 -27.86 -21.77
CA ILE A 345 12.74 -26.65 -21.34
C ILE A 345 11.34 -26.97 -20.78
N LYS A 346 11.07 -26.58 -19.55
CA LYS A 346 9.81 -26.78 -18.82
C LYS A 346 9.06 -25.46 -18.62
N GLU A 347 9.80 -24.36 -18.37
CA GLU A 347 9.24 -23.04 -18.13
C GLU A 347 9.87 -22.01 -19.06
N LEU A 348 9.05 -21.28 -19.79
CA LEU A 348 9.47 -20.22 -20.70
C LEU A 348 8.63 -18.96 -20.44
N HIS A 349 9.27 -17.94 -19.86
CA HIS A 349 8.67 -16.66 -19.55
C HIS A 349 9.16 -15.58 -20.51
N LEU A 350 8.26 -14.97 -21.25
CA LEU A 350 8.53 -13.99 -22.30
C LEU A 350 7.54 -12.80 -22.22
N ALA A 351 6.94 -12.57 -21.06
CA ALA A 351 5.97 -11.49 -20.89
C ALA A 351 6.62 -10.10 -21.05
N ASP A 352 5.82 -9.13 -21.41
CA ASP A 352 6.22 -7.73 -21.60
C ASP A 352 7.45 -7.59 -22.53
N ASN A 353 7.27 -8.10 -23.76
CA ASN A 353 8.21 -8.02 -24.86
C ASN A 353 7.52 -7.43 -26.11
N LYS A 354 8.13 -7.56 -27.28
CA LYS A 354 7.61 -7.04 -28.56
C LYS A 354 7.44 -8.15 -29.60
N LEU A 355 7.11 -9.37 -29.14
CA LEU A 355 6.96 -10.53 -30.02
C LEU A 355 5.70 -10.39 -30.88
N GLU A 356 5.86 -10.42 -32.20
CA GLU A 356 4.73 -10.37 -33.16
C GLU A 356 4.17 -11.76 -33.50
N ALA A 357 4.99 -12.80 -33.38
CA ALA A 357 4.61 -14.18 -33.67
C ALA A 357 5.50 -15.20 -32.95
N ILE A 358 4.93 -16.38 -32.70
CA ILE A 358 5.66 -17.57 -32.22
C ILE A 358 5.83 -18.55 -33.38
N SER A 359 7.06 -19.09 -33.56
CA SER A 359 7.36 -20.06 -34.60
C SER A 359 6.60 -21.38 -34.42
N PRO A 360 6.10 -22.01 -35.49
CA PRO A 360 5.54 -23.37 -35.44
C PRO A 360 6.50 -24.43 -34.88
N LYS A 361 7.79 -24.16 -34.82
CA LYS A 361 8.80 -25.03 -34.20
C LYS A 361 8.62 -25.23 -32.68
N ILE A 362 7.74 -24.49 -32.05
CA ILE A 362 7.33 -24.70 -30.65
C ILE A 362 6.89 -26.14 -30.40
N GLU A 363 6.46 -26.86 -31.44
CA GLU A 363 6.12 -28.30 -31.37
C GLU A 363 7.26 -29.19 -30.83
N ASN A 364 8.50 -28.68 -30.81
CA ASN A 364 9.68 -29.42 -30.33
C ASN A 364 9.80 -29.40 -28.79
N PHE A 365 9.07 -28.53 -28.13
CA PHE A 365 9.06 -28.44 -26.66
C PHE A 365 8.10 -29.47 -26.05
N SER A 366 8.56 -30.74 -25.97
CA SER A 366 7.76 -31.86 -25.46
C SER A 366 7.43 -31.77 -23.98
N ASP A 367 8.33 -31.19 -23.18
CA ASP A 367 8.28 -31.15 -21.72
C ASP A 367 7.82 -29.81 -21.17
N LEU A 368 7.45 -28.85 -22.05
CA LEU A 368 7.02 -27.51 -21.66
C LEU A 368 5.74 -27.56 -20.84
N ARG A 369 5.79 -27.04 -19.62
CA ARG A 369 4.67 -26.97 -18.66
C ARG A 369 4.08 -25.59 -18.53
N LEU A 370 4.93 -24.54 -18.54
CA LEU A 370 4.51 -23.16 -18.43
C LEU A 370 5.04 -22.34 -19.61
N LEU A 371 4.14 -21.61 -20.25
CA LEU A 371 4.45 -20.66 -21.31
C LEU A 371 3.76 -19.33 -21.01
N ASN A 372 4.55 -18.33 -20.63
CA ASN A 372 4.07 -16.96 -20.41
C ASN A 372 4.44 -16.07 -21.60
N LEU A 373 3.42 -15.52 -22.27
CA LEU A 373 3.52 -14.61 -23.42
C LEU A 373 2.70 -13.35 -23.24
N ASP A 374 2.36 -13.00 -22.01
CA ASP A 374 1.55 -11.82 -21.71
C ASP A 374 2.23 -10.54 -22.19
N LYS A 375 1.45 -9.49 -22.46
CA LYS A 375 1.95 -8.16 -22.87
C LYS A 375 2.94 -8.22 -24.03
N ASN A 376 2.51 -8.83 -25.15
CA ASN A 376 3.26 -8.89 -26.40
C ASN A 376 2.41 -8.32 -27.57
N LEU A 377 2.88 -8.48 -28.81
CA LEU A 377 2.19 -7.98 -30.01
C LEU A 377 1.60 -9.15 -30.84
N LEU A 378 1.32 -10.29 -30.22
CA LEU A 378 0.85 -11.49 -30.88
C LEU A 378 -0.55 -11.32 -31.46
N LYS A 379 -0.72 -11.65 -32.76
CA LYS A 379 -2.03 -11.67 -33.43
C LYS A 379 -2.67 -13.06 -33.43
N SER A 380 -1.86 -14.12 -33.27
CA SER A 380 -2.32 -15.52 -33.24
C SER A 380 -1.26 -16.44 -32.64
N ILE A 381 -1.70 -17.61 -32.18
CA ILE A 381 -0.83 -18.69 -31.70
C ILE A 381 -0.74 -19.78 -32.76
N PRO A 382 0.45 -20.35 -33.02
CA PRO A 382 0.65 -21.37 -34.03
C PRO A 382 -0.13 -22.66 -33.68
N LYS A 383 -0.80 -23.28 -34.69
CA LYS A 383 -1.57 -24.53 -34.52
C LYS A 383 -0.74 -25.65 -33.92
N LYS A 384 0.58 -25.57 -34.04
CA LYS A 384 1.55 -26.57 -33.57
C LYS A 384 1.75 -26.54 -32.04
N ILE A 385 1.30 -25.51 -31.33
CA ILE A 385 1.26 -25.49 -29.86
C ILE A 385 0.58 -26.76 -29.29
N SER A 386 -0.36 -27.32 -30.02
CA SER A 386 -1.07 -28.54 -29.66
C SER A 386 -0.17 -29.81 -29.48
N HIS A 387 1.12 -29.72 -29.79
CA HIS A 387 2.10 -30.81 -29.56
C HIS A 387 2.81 -30.65 -28.21
N CYS A 388 2.74 -29.51 -27.55
CA CYS A 388 3.25 -29.29 -26.18
C CYS A 388 2.29 -29.93 -25.16
N VAL A 389 2.18 -31.27 -25.19
CA VAL A 389 1.14 -32.00 -24.45
C VAL A 389 1.26 -31.95 -22.93
N MET A 390 2.47 -31.59 -22.43
CA MET A 390 2.72 -31.43 -20.99
C MET A 390 2.34 -30.04 -20.46
N LEU A 391 1.88 -29.11 -21.34
CA LEU A 391 1.56 -27.74 -20.95
C LEU A 391 0.42 -27.71 -19.94
N GLU A 392 0.69 -27.10 -18.78
CA GLU A 392 -0.21 -26.92 -17.65
C GLU A 392 -0.75 -25.50 -17.54
N CYS A 393 0.10 -24.49 -17.84
CA CYS A 393 -0.24 -23.07 -17.78
C CYS A 393 0.13 -22.36 -19.10
N LEU A 394 -0.83 -21.67 -19.70
CA LEU A 394 -0.65 -20.86 -20.90
C LEU A 394 -1.24 -19.46 -20.68
N THR A 395 -0.39 -18.45 -20.62
CA THR A 395 -0.80 -17.06 -20.47
C THR A 395 -0.49 -16.26 -21.72
N LEU A 396 -1.48 -15.53 -22.21
CA LEU A 396 -1.52 -14.80 -23.48
C LEU A 396 -2.16 -13.43 -23.34
N SER A 397 -2.32 -12.95 -22.11
CA SER A 397 -3.01 -11.70 -21.82
C SER A 397 -2.30 -10.50 -22.41
N ASP A 398 -3.02 -9.39 -22.66
CA ASP A 398 -2.45 -8.15 -23.22
C ASP A 398 -1.77 -8.36 -24.58
N ASN A 399 -2.46 -9.00 -25.51
CA ASN A 399 -2.01 -9.20 -26.88
C ASN A 399 -3.07 -8.71 -27.89
N SER A 400 -2.96 -9.11 -29.14
CA SER A 400 -3.93 -8.80 -30.21
C SER A 400 -4.54 -10.07 -30.81
N ILE A 401 -4.74 -11.11 -30.00
CA ILE A 401 -5.20 -12.44 -30.46
C ILE A 401 -6.69 -12.38 -30.78
N GLU A 402 -7.07 -12.80 -31.98
CA GLU A 402 -8.46 -12.82 -32.45
C GLU A 402 -9.11 -14.19 -32.23
N GLU A 403 -8.35 -15.29 -32.35
CA GLU A 403 -8.83 -16.65 -32.11
C GLU A 403 -7.72 -17.60 -31.61
N LEU A 404 -8.10 -18.59 -30.81
CA LEU A 404 -7.24 -19.70 -30.42
C LEU A 404 -7.29 -20.82 -31.45
N PRO A 405 -6.19 -21.58 -31.65
CA PRO A 405 -6.20 -22.70 -32.61
C PRO A 405 -7.14 -23.80 -32.14
N ARG A 406 -8.02 -24.31 -33.03
CA ARG A 406 -9.00 -25.38 -32.69
C ARG A 406 -8.37 -26.60 -32.05
N LYS A 407 -7.11 -26.95 -32.44
CA LYS A 407 -6.38 -28.10 -31.88
C LYS A 407 -5.93 -27.91 -30.42
N ILE A 408 -6.25 -26.77 -29.75
CA ILE A 408 -5.90 -26.51 -28.34
C ILE A 408 -6.44 -27.61 -27.41
N HIS A 409 -7.54 -28.26 -27.77
CA HIS A 409 -8.12 -29.38 -27.01
C HIS A 409 -7.19 -30.60 -26.83
N LYS A 410 -6.04 -30.64 -27.53
CA LYS A 410 -5.04 -31.69 -27.34
C LYS A 410 -4.18 -31.49 -26.11
N LEU A 411 -4.16 -30.26 -25.56
CA LEU A 411 -3.44 -29.90 -24.34
C LEU A 411 -4.19 -30.43 -23.11
N LYS A 412 -4.17 -31.76 -22.92
CA LYS A 412 -4.97 -32.45 -21.89
C LYS A 412 -4.52 -32.13 -20.46
N ASN A 413 -3.29 -31.68 -20.28
CA ASN A 413 -2.73 -31.30 -18.98
C ASN A 413 -2.97 -29.82 -18.64
N LEU A 414 -3.53 -29.04 -19.58
CA LEU A 414 -3.74 -27.61 -19.37
C LEU A 414 -4.74 -27.39 -18.23
N ARG A 415 -4.28 -26.65 -17.21
CA ARG A 415 -5.04 -26.27 -16.00
C ARG A 415 -5.45 -24.80 -16.03
N GLN A 416 -4.57 -23.92 -16.53
CA GLN A 416 -4.78 -22.48 -16.56
C GLN A 416 -4.63 -21.95 -17.98
N LEU A 417 -5.62 -21.21 -18.44
CA LEU A 417 -5.64 -20.54 -19.75
C LEU A 417 -6.10 -19.10 -19.58
N HIS A 418 -5.14 -18.15 -19.65
CA HIS A 418 -5.38 -16.72 -19.50
C HIS A 418 -5.21 -16.01 -20.84
N VAL A 419 -6.25 -15.35 -21.33
CA VAL A 419 -6.29 -14.64 -22.62
C VAL A 419 -6.95 -13.26 -22.43
N ASN A 420 -6.70 -12.64 -21.28
CA ASN A 420 -7.28 -11.35 -20.93
C ASN A 420 -6.79 -10.25 -21.87
N ARG A 421 -7.61 -9.22 -22.08
CA ARG A 421 -7.27 -8.01 -22.87
C ARG A 421 -6.67 -8.34 -24.25
N ASN A 422 -7.48 -9.09 -25.03
CA ASN A 422 -7.20 -9.45 -26.41
C ASN A 422 -8.35 -8.98 -27.35
N LYS A 423 -8.42 -9.51 -28.56
CA LYS A 423 -9.45 -9.18 -29.57
C LYS A 423 -10.37 -10.38 -29.89
N MET A 424 -10.53 -11.31 -28.95
CA MET A 424 -11.33 -12.51 -29.19
C MET A 424 -12.82 -12.18 -29.27
N ILE A 425 -13.50 -12.71 -30.30
CA ILE A 425 -14.94 -12.53 -30.51
C ILE A 425 -15.74 -13.71 -29.94
N LYS A 426 -15.14 -14.89 -29.86
CA LYS A 426 -15.79 -16.12 -29.38
C LYS A 426 -14.81 -17.07 -28.73
N ILE A 427 -15.30 -17.90 -27.83
CA ILE A 427 -14.60 -19.07 -27.29
C ILE A 427 -14.99 -20.26 -28.16
N ALA A 428 -14.01 -21.04 -28.63
CA ALA A 428 -14.22 -22.19 -29.48
C ALA A 428 -14.78 -23.37 -28.66
N GLU A 429 -15.73 -24.14 -29.23
CA GLU A 429 -16.35 -25.32 -28.61
C GLU A 429 -15.32 -26.38 -28.19
N GLU A 430 -14.19 -26.42 -28.90
CA GLU A 430 -13.09 -27.36 -28.63
C GLU A 430 -12.43 -27.17 -27.25
N ILE A 431 -12.60 -26.01 -26.61
CA ILE A 431 -12.14 -25.77 -25.22
C ILE A 431 -12.82 -26.72 -24.23
N ALA A 432 -14.07 -27.10 -24.50
CA ALA A 432 -14.82 -28.06 -23.70
C ALA A 432 -14.19 -29.47 -23.60
N HIS A 433 -13.15 -29.72 -24.37
CA HIS A 433 -12.40 -30.97 -24.33
C HIS A 433 -11.09 -30.90 -23.49
N LEU A 434 -10.82 -29.77 -22.86
CA LEU A 434 -9.72 -29.60 -21.89
C LEU A 434 -10.13 -30.21 -20.54
N SER A 435 -9.82 -31.48 -20.33
CA SER A 435 -10.33 -32.26 -19.19
C SER A 435 -9.79 -31.86 -17.81
N ASN A 436 -8.65 -31.14 -17.78
CA ASN A 436 -7.96 -30.75 -16.55
C ASN A 436 -8.01 -29.23 -16.28
N ILE A 437 -8.70 -28.48 -17.14
CA ILE A 437 -8.79 -27.01 -16.97
C ILE A 437 -9.53 -26.66 -15.69
N ASN A 438 -8.93 -25.82 -14.86
CA ASN A 438 -9.51 -25.29 -13.63
C ASN A 438 -9.73 -23.78 -13.66
N SER A 439 -8.89 -23.00 -14.38
CA SER A 439 -9.04 -21.56 -14.53
C SER A 439 -9.13 -21.15 -15.99
N LEU A 440 -10.16 -20.37 -16.31
CA LEU A 440 -10.39 -19.74 -17.62
C LEU A 440 -10.55 -18.24 -17.47
N GLU A 441 -9.63 -17.46 -18.03
CA GLU A 441 -9.63 -16.01 -17.96
C GLU A 441 -9.62 -15.38 -19.35
N PHE A 442 -10.69 -14.68 -19.70
CA PHE A 442 -10.91 -14.04 -21.00
C PHE A 442 -11.43 -12.60 -20.86
N SER A 443 -11.12 -11.92 -19.77
CA SER A 443 -11.57 -10.55 -19.53
C SER A 443 -11.04 -9.56 -20.57
N GLY A 444 -11.75 -8.48 -20.83
CA GLY A 444 -11.31 -7.43 -21.74
C GLY A 444 -11.21 -7.86 -23.20
N ASN A 445 -12.15 -8.68 -23.67
CA ASN A 445 -12.25 -9.14 -25.03
C ASN A 445 -13.56 -8.63 -25.71
N GLN A 446 -13.92 -9.20 -26.85
CA GLN A 446 -15.14 -8.89 -27.60
C GLN A 446 -16.12 -10.10 -27.65
N ILE A 447 -16.04 -10.98 -26.67
CA ILE A 447 -16.78 -12.24 -26.64
C ILE A 447 -18.28 -11.96 -26.47
N THR A 448 -19.09 -12.56 -27.34
CA THR A 448 -20.55 -12.40 -27.34
C THR A 448 -21.30 -13.57 -26.71
N HIS A 449 -20.70 -14.78 -26.73
CA HIS A 449 -21.32 -15.97 -26.16
C HIS A 449 -20.27 -17.03 -25.78
N ILE A 450 -20.62 -17.86 -24.82
CA ILE A 450 -19.84 -19.01 -24.35
C ILE A 450 -20.55 -20.30 -24.84
N PRO A 451 -19.81 -21.26 -25.40
CA PRO A 451 -20.41 -22.50 -25.86
C PRO A 451 -21.00 -23.33 -24.71
N ILE A 452 -22.17 -23.92 -24.90
CA ILE A 452 -22.85 -24.71 -23.88
C ILE A 452 -22.05 -25.96 -23.47
N GLU A 453 -21.16 -26.42 -24.35
CA GLU A 453 -20.25 -27.55 -24.17
C GLU A 453 -19.27 -27.34 -23.03
N ILE A 454 -19.07 -26.11 -22.56
CA ILE A 454 -18.19 -25.77 -21.41
C ILE A 454 -18.54 -26.58 -20.16
N LYS A 455 -19.81 -27.00 -20.02
CA LYS A 455 -20.30 -27.91 -18.96
C LYS A 455 -19.54 -29.25 -18.86
N ASN A 456 -18.76 -29.62 -19.90
CA ASN A 456 -17.96 -30.85 -19.92
C ASN A 456 -16.62 -30.65 -19.16
N CYS A 457 -16.17 -29.41 -18.90
CA CYS A 457 -14.96 -29.11 -18.15
C CYS A 457 -15.24 -29.13 -16.64
N LYS A 458 -15.45 -30.32 -16.07
CA LYS A 458 -15.97 -30.50 -14.69
C LYS A 458 -15.00 -30.02 -13.57
N LYS A 459 -13.75 -29.70 -13.90
CA LYS A 459 -12.74 -29.25 -12.93
C LYS A 459 -12.59 -27.73 -12.85
N ILE A 460 -13.37 -26.99 -13.62
CA ILE A 460 -13.33 -25.53 -13.57
C ILE A 460 -13.84 -25.07 -12.21
N THR A 461 -12.98 -24.31 -11.52
CA THR A 461 -13.29 -23.61 -10.29
C THR A 461 -13.42 -22.11 -10.52
N ARG A 462 -12.62 -21.52 -11.44
CA ARG A 462 -12.58 -20.09 -11.70
C ARG A 462 -12.86 -19.76 -13.17
N VAL A 463 -13.80 -18.83 -13.39
CA VAL A 463 -14.12 -18.27 -14.71
C VAL A 463 -14.17 -16.75 -14.64
N GLU A 464 -13.35 -16.08 -15.43
CA GLU A 464 -13.24 -14.62 -15.50
C GLU A 464 -13.59 -14.16 -16.94
N LEU A 465 -14.70 -13.45 -17.10
CA LEU A 465 -15.26 -13.01 -18.39
C LEU A 465 -15.65 -11.53 -18.40
N SER A 466 -15.08 -10.75 -17.48
CA SER A 466 -15.38 -9.34 -17.35
C SER A 466 -15.01 -8.53 -18.60
N TYR A 467 -15.68 -7.41 -18.80
CA TYR A 467 -15.43 -6.47 -19.93
C TYR A 467 -15.46 -7.16 -21.30
N ASN A 468 -16.58 -7.84 -21.58
CA ASN A 468 -16.88 -8.48 -22.85
C ASN A 468 -18.23 -7.95 -23.42
N ASN A 469 -18.73 -8.59 -24.49
CA ASN A 469 -19.99 -8.22 -25.15
C ASN A 469 -21.10 -9.26 -24.90
N ILE A 470 -21.06 -9.95 -23.72
CA ILE A 470 -22.01 -11.03 -23.40
C ILE A 470 -23.37 -10.43 -23.02
N MET A 471 -24.41 -10.84 -23.76
CA MET A 471 -25.81 -10.37 -23.55
C MET A 471 -26.65 -11.36 -22.73
N TYR A 472 -26.39 -12.64 -22.86
CA TYR A 472 -27.13 -13.70 -22.21
C TYR A 472 -26.23 -14.48 -21.26
N PHE A 473 -26.73 -14.75 -20.07
CA PHE A 473 -25.99 -15.53 -19.07
C PHE A 473 -25.71 -16.94 -19.60
N PRO A 474 -24.46 -17.43 -19.59
CA PRO A 474 -24.07 -18.70 -20.20
C PRO A 474 -24.56 -19.90 -19.39
N LEU A 475 -25.60 -20.60 -19.84
CA LEU A 475 -26.20 -21.74 -19.15
C LEU A 475 -25.23 -22.92 -18.92
N GLY A 476 -24.21 -23.09 -19.79
CA GLY A 476 -23.21 -24.13 -19.64
C GLY A 476 -22.38 -23.99 -18.36
N LEU A 477 -22.18 -22.77 -17.85
CA LEU A 477 -21.44 -22.51 -16.61
C LEU A 477 -22.24 -22.90 -15.37
N CYS A 478 -23.57 -22.75 -15.40
CA CYS A 478 -24.46 -23.15 -14.30
C CYS A 478 -24.43 -24.67 -14.03
N ALA A 479 -23.96 -25.48 -14.98
CA ALA A 479 -23.83 -26.92 -14.86
C ALA A 479 -22.47 -27.39 -14.30
N LEU A 480 -21.55 -26.47 -13.97
CA LEU A 480 -20.26 -26.77 -13.39
C LEU A 480 -20.37 -26.89 -11.86
N GLN A 481 -20.21 -28.08 -11.34
CA GLN A 481 -20.40 -28.40 -9.92
C GLN A 481 -19.21 -27.95 -9.04
N SER A 482 -18.06 -27.66 -9.62
CA SER A 482 -16.84 -27.22 -8.88
C SER A 482 -16.59 -25.71 -9.00
N LEU A 483 -17.49 -24.96 -9.66
CA LEU A 483 -17.31 -23.53 -9.89
C LEU A 483 -17.55 -22.76 -8.58
N ASP A 484 -16.51 -22.10 -8.09
CA ASP A 484 -16.52 -21.29 -6.88
C ASP A 484 -16.41 -19.77 -7.16
N TYR A 485 -15.75 -19.37 -8.26
CA TYR A 485 -15.57 -17.99 -8.67
C TYR A 485 -16.09 -17.73 -10.09
N LEU A 486 -16.94 -16.72 -10.25
CA LEU A 486 -17.51 -16.33 -11.55
C LEU A 486 -17.64 -14.82 -11.67
N SER A 487 -16.95 -14.22 -12.65
CA SER A 487 -17.01 -12.77 -12.91
C SER A 487 -17.46 -12.46 -14.34
N PHE A 488 -18.46 -11.55 -14.44
CA PHE A 488 -19.01 -10.99 -15.67
C PHE A 488 -19.09 -9.46 -15.63
N ASN A 489 -18.24 -8.80 -14.87
CA ASN A 489 -18.27 -7.34 -14.78
C ASN A 489 -18.20 -6.67 -16.17
N GLY A 490 -18.88 -5.55 -16.37
CA GLY A 490 -18.79 -4.77 -17.62
C GLY A 490 -19.30 -5.50 -18.87
N ASN A 491 -20.35 -6.29 -18.75
CA ASN A 491 -21.02 -6.94 -19.87
C ASN A 491 -22.41 -6.31 -20.17
N TYR A 492 -23.25 -6.99 -20.91
CA TYR A 492 -24.61 -6.53 -21.26
C TYR A 492 -25.70 -7.48 -20.77
N ILE A 493 -25.43 -8.28 -19.71
CA ILE A 493 -26.35 -9.26 -19.16
C ILE A 493 -27.57 -8.53 -18.59
N SER A 494 -28.76 -8.93 -19.03
CA SER A 494 -30.04 -8.34 -18.61
C SER A 494 -30.92 -9.27 -17.77
N GLU A 495 -30.56 -10.56 -17.66
CA GLU A 495 -31.33 -11.56 -16.94
C GLU A 495 -30.43 -12.65 -16.36
N ILE A 496 -30.73 -13.11 -15.15
CA ILE A 496 -30.12 -14.27 -14.51
C ILE A 496 -31.06 -15.47 -14.68
N PRO A 497 -30.62 -16.55 -15.30
CA PRO A 497 -31.47 -17.73 -15.56
C PRO A 497 -31.76 -18.52 -14.28
N VAL A 498 -32.85 -19.32 -14.30
CA VAL A 498 -33.18 -20.23 -13.19
C VAL A 498 -32.09 -21.26 -12.95
N ASP A 499 -31.35 -21.64 -13.99
CA ASP A 499 -30.26 -22.63 -13.96
C ASP A 499 -29.12 -22.25 -13.01
N ILE A 500 -28.96 -20.96 -12.63
CA ILE A 500 -27.95 -20.52 -11.65
C ILE A 500 -28.14 -21.26 -10.31
N SER A 501 -29.35 -21.71 -10.00
CA SER A 501 -29.66 -22.51 -8.80
C SER A 501 -28.89 -23.83 -8.71
N PHE A 502 -28.33 -24.33 -9.82
CA PHE A 502 -27.47 -25.52 -9.82
C PHE A 502 -26.03 -25.25 -9.43
N SER A 503 -25.61 -24.01 -9.35
CA SER A 503 -24.25 -23.60 -8.95
C SER A 503 -24.10 -23.53 -7.43
N GLU A 504 -24.39 -24.63 -6.72
CA GLU A 504 -24.45 -24.68 -5.25
C GLU A 504 -23.07 -24.39 -4.57
N GLN A 505 -21.95 -24.60 -5.27
CA GLN A 505 -20.60 -24.38 -4.75
C GLN A 505 -20.08 -22.96 -5.02
N LEU A 506 -20.86 -22.10 -5.67
CA LEU A 506 -20.44 -20.76 -6.00
C LEU A 506 -20.30 -19.91 -4.72
N LEU A 507 -19.10 -19.41 -4.48
CA LEU A 507 -18.74 -18.55 -3.35
C LEU A 507 -18.66 -17.07 -3.74
N HIS A 508 -18.23 -16.79 -4.98
CA HIS A 508 -17.96 -15.45 -5.46
C HIS A 508 -18.62 -15.19 -6.82
N LEU A 509 -19.50 -14.18 -6.89
CA LEU A 509 -20.22 -13.81 -8.12
C LEU A 509 -20.15 -12.29 -8.35
N GLU A 510 -19.59 -11.90 -9.48
CA GLU A 510 -19.50 -10.52 -9.91
C GLU A 510 -20.30 -10.25 -11.19
N LEU A 511 -21.18 -9.29 -11.12
CA LEU A 511 -22.06 -8.84 -12.21
C LEU A 511 -22.14 -7.30 -12.30
N ASN A 512 -21.10 -6.61 -11.83
CA ASN A 512 -21.02 -5.15 -11.85
C ASN A 512 -21.08 -4.61 -13.28
N ARG A 513 -21.62 -3.41 -13.47
CA ARG A 513 -21.74 -2.76 -14.81
C ARG A 513 -22.41 -3.64 -15.86
N ASN A 514 -23.56 -4.21 -15.53
CA ASN A 514 -24.42 -4.95 -16.46
C ASN A 514 -25.76 -4.21 -16.72
N LYS A 515 -26.76 -4.90 -17.23
CA LYS A 515 -28.07 -4.32 -17.57
C LYS A 515 -29.24 -4.94 -16.76
N LEU A 516 -28.96 -5.49 -15.59
CA LEU A 516 -29.95 -6.18 -14.76
C LEU A 516 -31.01 -5.19 -14.25
N PRO A 517 -32.31 -5.35 -14.63
CA PRO A 517 -33.38 -4.43 -14.20
C PRO A 517 -33.91 -4.74 -12.80
N ILE A 518 -33.71 -5.97 -12.31
CA ILE A 518 -34.20 -6.50 -11.04
C ILE A 518 -33.12 -7.38 -10.38
N PHE A 519 -33.18 -7.49 -9.07
CA PHE A 519 -32.48 -8.54 -8.33
C PHE A 519 -33.23 -9.87 -8.59
N SER A 520 -32.57 -10.82 -9.23
CA SER A 520 -33.20 -12.11 -9.58
C SER A 520 -33.42 -12.96 -8.32
N GLU A 521 -34.66 -13.48 -8.14
CA GLU A 521 -34.96 -14.39 -7.02
C GLU A 521 -34.18 -15.71 -7.12
N HIS A 522 -33.71 -16.07 -8.31
CA HIS A 522 -32.87 -17.26 -8.52
C HIS A 522 -31.52 -17.20 -7.81
N LEU A 523 -30.96 -15.99 -7.57
CA LEU A 523 -29.75 -15.82 -6.79
C LEU A 523 -29.92 -16.22 -5.32
N CYS A 524 -31.16 -16.16 -4.78
CA CYS A 524 -31.42 -16.52 -3.40
C CYS A 524 -31.25 -18.03 -3.11
N SER A 525 -31.10 -18.87 -4.14
CA SER A 525 -30.82 -20.32 -3.98
C SER A 525 -29.33 -20.59 -3.68
N LEU A 526 -28.45 -19.59 -3.95
CA LEU A 526 -27.02 -19.69 -3.71
C LEU A 526 -26.70 -19.44 -2.23
N THR A 527 -27.03 -20.40 -1.38
CA THR A 527 -26.94 -20.26 0.09
C THR A 527 -25.49 -20.21 0.61
N ASN A 528 -24.53 -20.72 -0.19
CA ASN A 528 -23.10 -20.71 0.14
C ASN A 528 -22.38 -19.44 -0.38
N LEU A 529 -23.05 -18.59 -1.17
CA LEU A 529 -22.43 -17.41 -1.74
C LEU A 529 -21.98 -16.43 -0.64
N GLU A 530 -20.70 -16.05 -0.66
CA GLU A 530 -20.06 -15.18 0.30
C GLU A 530 -19.90 -13.75 -0.21
N TYR A 531 -19.64 -13.60 -1.50
CA TYR A 531 -19.44 -12.33 -2.18
C TYR A 531 -20.39 -12.17 -3.36
N LEU A 532 -21.12 -11.05 -3.42
CA LEU A 532 -22.02 -10.71 -4.52
C LEU A 532 -21.86 -9.24 -4.92
N ASP A 533 -21.36 -8.99 -6.13
CA ASP A 533 -21.31 -7.66 -6.71
C ASP A 533 -22.35 -7.50 -7.82
N LEU A 534 -23.32 -6.64 -7.59
CA LEU A 534 -24.38 -6.22 -8.52
C LEU A 534 -24.32 -4.69 -8.77
N GLY A 535 -23.20 -4.07 -8.52
CA GLY A 535 -23.01 -2.63 -8.71
C GLY A 535 -23.25 -2.16 -10.15
N LYS A 536 -23.54 -0.89 -10.33
CA LYS A 536 -23.74 -0.23 -11.65
C LYS A 536 -24.70 -0.99 -12.59
N ASN A 537 -25.83 -1.44 -12.03
CA ASN A 537 -26.95 -2.07 -12.74
C ASN A 537 -28.20 -1.15 -12.73
N LEU A 538 -29.38 -1.69 -12.98
CA LEU A 538 -30.65 -0.95 -13.03
C LEU A 538 -31.63 -1.38 -11.94
N ILE A 539 -31.16 -2.04 -10.88
CA ILE A 539 -31.95 -2.66 -9.82
C ILE A 539 -32.64 -1.59 -8.97
N LYS A 540 -33.90 -1.81 -8.65
CA LYS A 540 -34.73 -0.89 -7.84
C LYS A 540 -35.19 -1.47 -6.52
N THR A 541 -35.31 -2.79 -6.43
CA THR A 541 -35.87 -3.49 -5.27
C THR A 541 -35.11 -4.79 -5.02
N ILE A 542 -35.10 -5.24 -3.76
CA ILE A 542 -34.55 -6.52 -3.32
C ILE A 542 -35.72 -7.43 -2.91
N PRO A 543 -35.75 -8.70 -3.35
CA PRO A 543 -36.82 -9.62 -2.98
C PRO A 543 -36.63 -10.14 -1.54
N PRO A 544 -37.73 -10.53 -0.83
CA PRO A 544 -37.65 -11.05 0.54
C PRO A 544 -36.84 -12.34 0.68
N CYS A 545 -36.71 -13.14 -0.41
CA CYS A 545 -35.94 -14.39 -0.41
C CYS A 545 -34.44 -14.18 -0.18
N ILE A 546 -33.90 -12.96 -0.25
CA ILE A 546 -32.50 -12.67 0.06
C ILE A 546 -32.10 -13.17 1.46
N SER A 547 -33.05 -13.31 2.37
CA SER A 547 -32.83 -13.88 3.71
C SER A 547 -32.31 -15.33 3.71
N ALA A 548 -32.40 -16.04 2.58
CA ALA A 548 -31.87 -17.38 2.41
C ALA A 548 -30.35 -17.41 2.16
N MET A 549 -29.76 -16.29 1.78
CA MET A 549 -28.32 -16.16 1.51
C MET A 549 -27.55 -15.99 2.84
N VAL A 550 -27.50 -17.07 3.63
CA VAL A 550 -26.99 -17.02 5.00
C VAL A 550 -25.48 -16.86 5.10
N SER A 551 -24.74 -17.26 4.08
CA SER A 551 -23.27 -17.14 4.02
C SER A 551 -22.78 -15.80 3.45
N LEU A 552 -23.70 -14.90 3.04
CA LEU A 552 -23.28 -13.66 2.38
C LEU A 552 -22.60 -12.68 3.34
N HIS A 553 -21.31 -12.39 3.07
CA HIS A 553 -20.48 -11.50 3.85
C HIS A 553 -20.31 -10.13 3.18
N VAL A 554 -20.22 -10.10 1.85
CA VAL A 554 -20.01 -8.89 1.06
C VAL A 554 -21.13 -8.73 0.02
N LEU A 555 -21.79 -7.58 0.03
CA LEU A 555 -22.83 -7.24 -0.93
C LEU A 555 -22.61 -5.83 -1.47
N ILE A 556 -22.37 -5.73 -2.79
CA ILE A 556 -22.18 -4.47 -3.50
C ILE A 556 -23.39 -4.20 -4.39
N LEU A 557 -24.07 -3.10 -4.14
CA LEU A 557 -25.25 -2.60 -4.85
C LEU A 557 -25.09 -1.14 -5.29
N SER A 558 -23.85 -0.67 -5.34
CA SER A 558 -23.53 0.71 -5.73
C SER A 558 -23.99 1.03 -7.14
N GLY A 559 -24.27 2.31 -7.44
CA GLY A 559 -24.65 2.77 -8.79
C GLY A 559 -25.94 2.16 -9.37
N ASN A 560 -26.87 1.76 -8.54
CA ASN A 560 -28.17 1.21 -8.93
C ASN A 560 -29.29 2.28 -8.90
N LYS A 561 -30.55 1.90 -8.81
CA LYS A 561 -31.72 2.80 -8.86
C LYS A 561 -32.60 2.70 -7.62
N PHE A 562 -31.99 2.52 -6.45
CA PHE A 562 -32.72 2.43 -5.18
C PHE A 562 -33.16 3.82 -4.72
N ASP A 563 -34.46 4.08 -4.68
CA ASP A 563 -35.06 5.31 -4.12
C ASP A 563 -35.17 5.24 -2.60
N ASN A 564 -35.35 4.04 -2.06
CA ASN A 564 -35.47 3.75 -0.63
C ASN A 564 -34.54 2.59 -0.29
N PHE A 565 -33.98 2.62 0.92
CA PHE A 565 -33.16 1.52 1.42
C PHE A 565 -34.01 0.24 1.55
N PRO A 566 -33.62 -0.87 0.89
CA PRO A 566 -34.35 -2.15 0.99
C PRO A 566 -34.21 -2.74 2.40
N LYS A 567 -35.28 -2.79 3.17
CA LYS A 567 -35.26 -3.37 4.53
C LYS A 567 -35.04 -4.87 4.57
N GLU A 568 -35.23 -5.54 3.45
CA GLU A 568 -34.93 -6.95 3.24
C GLU A 568 -33.44 -7.25 3.50
N LEU A 569 -32.54 -6.31 3.17
CA LEU A 569 -31.10 -6.40 3.47
C LEU A 569 -30.82 -6.55 4.97
N CYS A 570 -31.67 -5.98 5.82
CA CYS A 570 -31.52 -6.08 7.27
C CYS A 570 -31.73 -7.51 7.82
N THR A 571 -32.08 -8.48 6.98
CA THR A 571 -32.20 -9.91 7.34
C THR A 571 -30.89 -10.66 7.26
N LEU A 572 -29.87 -10.12 6.57
CA LEU A 572 -28.56 -10.71 6.34
C LEU A 572 -27.69 -10.53 7.60
N LYS A 573 -27.71 -11.50 8.51
CA LYS A 573 -27.06 -11.39 9.84
C LYS A 573 -25.54 -11.46 9.78
N ASN A 574 -24.99 -12.15 8.78
CA ASN A 574 -23.56 -12.38 8.60
C ASN A 574 -22.91 -11.38 7.64
N LEU A 575 -23.67 -10.37 7.19
CA LEU A 575 -23.14 -9.35 6.29
C LEU A 575 -22.13 -8.46 7.04
N HIS A 576 -20.91 -8.36 6.49
CA HIS A 576 -19.83 -7.55 7.01
C HIS A 576 -19.64 -6.27 6.20
N VAL A 577 -19.84 -6.33 4.90
CA VAL A 577 -19.65 -5.20 3.98
C VAL A 577 -20.92 -4.97 3.17
N LEU A 578 -21.44 -3.75 3.20
CA LEU A 578 -22.55 -3.32 2.37
C LEU A 578 -22.21 -2.01 1.67
N ASP A 579 -22.15 -2.05 0.34
CA ASP A 579 -22.04 -0.86 -0.48
C ASP A 579 -23.36 -0.57 -1.21
N VAL A 580 -23.99 0.54 -0.88
CA VAL A 580 -25.19 1.08 -1.53
C VAL A 580 -24.96 2.51 -2.01
N SER A 581 -23.71 2.85 -2.29
CA SER A 581 -23.32 4.17 -2.80
C SER A 581 -23.91 4.46 -4.19
N GLU A 582 -23.84 5.70 -4.64
CA GLU A 582 -24.29 6.14 -5.98
C GLU A 582 -25.75 5.73 -6.32
N ASN A 583 -26.61 5.75 -5.32
CA ASN A 583 -28.05 5.47 -5.47
C ASN A 583 -28.88 6.76 -5.22
N GLN A 584 -30.18 6.64 -4.95
CA GLN A 584 -31.07 7.79 -4.70
C GLN A 584 -31.65 7.78 -3.27
N LEU A 585 -30.93 7.15 -2.34
CA LEU A 585 -31.37 6.94 -0.97
C LEU A 585 -31.48 8.27 -0.20
N GLN A 586 -32.59 8.48 0.49
CA GLN A 586 -32.85 9.68 1.30
C GLN A 586 -32.93 9.38 2.79
N LYS A 587 -33.19 8.14 3.17
CA LYS A 587 -33.40 7.68 4.56
C LYS A 587 -32.91 6.24 4.70
N VAL A 588 -32.54 5.88 5.93
CA VAL A 588 -32.21 4.53 6.35
C VAL A 588 -33.28 4.06 7.32
N PRO A 589 -33.81 2.83 7.23
CA PRO A 589 -34.83 2.32 8.14
C PRO A 589 -34.23 1.93 9.51
N ALA A 590 -35.06 1.97 10.57
CA ALA A 590 -34.62 1.57 11.92
C ALA A 590 -34.15 0.10 12.00
N GLU A 591 -34.64 -0.72 11.11
CA GLU A 591 -34.28 -2.14 10.96
C GLU A 591 -32.81 -2.37 10.67
N ILE A 592 -32.05 -1.36 10.19
CA ILE A 592 -30.60 -1.44 9.94
C ILE A 592 -29.84 -1.92 11.19
N SER A 593 -30.36 -1.59 12.40
CA SER A 593 -29.80 -2.05 13.69
C SER A 593 -29.76 -3.57 13.88
N LYS A 594 -30.41 -4.35 12.97
CA LYS A 594 -30.37 -5.81 12.97
C LYS A 594 -29.09 -6.37 12.34
N LEU A 595 -28.36 -5.57 11.56
CA LEU A 595 -27.08 -5.94 10.97
C LEU A 595 -25.96 -5.89 12.03
N LYS A 596 -25.93 -6.88 12.91
CA LYS A 596 -25.01 -6.90 14.06
C LYS A 596 -23.57 -7.24 13.70
N GLY A 597 -23.33 -7.86 12.56
CA GLY A 597 -22.01 -8.24 12.05
C GLY A 597 -21.40 -7.19 11.12
N ILE A 598 -22.12 -6.12 10.81
CA ILE A 598 -21.65 -5.16 9.82
C ILE A 598 -20.41 -4.38 10.31
N LEU A 599 -19.38 -4.35 9.46
CA LEU A 599 -18.11 -3.67 9.71
C LEU A 599 -17.92 -2.44 8.79
N LYS A 600 -18.34 -2.56 7.53
CA LYS A 600 -18.17 -1.49 6.54
C LYS A 600 -19.50 -1.13 5.88
N LEU A 601 -19.83 0.16 5.86
CA LEU A 601 -21.00 0.72 5.19
C LEU A 601 -20.62 1.88 4.28
N ASN A 602 -20.92 1.75 2.99
CA ASN A 602 -20.76 2.81 2.03
C ASN A 602 -22.13 3.34 1.56
N PHE A 603 -22.42 4.58 1.89
CA PHE A 603 -23.62 5.32 1.48
C PHE A 603 -23.29 6.56 0.64
N SER A 604 -22.06 6.67 0.14
CA SER A 604 -21.61 7.84 -0.61
C SER A 604 -22.46 8.09 -1.87
N GLY A 605 -22.45 9.32 -2.39
CA GLY A 605 -23.15 9.63 -3.64
C GLY A 605 -24.68 9.46 -3.62
N ASN A 606 -25.33 9.49 -2.45
CA ASN A 606 -26.79 9.37 -2.29
C ASN A 606 -27.49 10.73 -2.15
N GLN A 607 -28.71 10.81 -1.61
CA GLN A 607 -29.54 12.01 -1.50
C GLN A 607 -29.85 12.41 -0.06
N PHE A 608 -28.95 12.12 0.88
CA PHE A 608 -29.15 12.44 2.29
C PHE A 608 -29.06 13.95 2.55
N THR A 609 -30.06 14.49 3.23
CA THR A 609 -30.08 15.89 3.71
C THR A 609 -29.81 16.00 5.20
N ARG A 610 -30.00 14.90 5.92
CA ARG A 610 -29.74 14.74 7.35
C ARG A 610 -29.01 13.43 7.58
N PHE A 611 -28.13 13.43 8.55
CA PHE A 611 -27.43 12.21 8.97
C PHE A 611 -28.45 11.16 9.44
N PRO A 612 -28.38 9.92 8.93
CA PRO A 612 -29.25 8.82 9.38
C PRO A 612 -28.83 8.37 10.79
N VAL A 613 -29.53 8.85 11.83
CA VAL A 613 -29.18 8.55 13.24
C VAL A 613 -29.29 7.05 13.58
N GLU A 614 -30.05 6.31 12.79
CA GLU A 614 -30.22 4.86 12.89
C GLU A 614 -28.88 4.12 12.76
N LEU A 615 -27.90 4.68 12.06
CA LEU A 615 -26.54 4.12 11.93
C LEU A 615 -25.78 4.12 13.25
N CYS A 616 -26.08 5.06 14.14
CA CYS A 616 -25.42 5.16 15.46
C CYS A 616 -25.71 3.96 16.39
N TYR A 617 -26.65 3.10 16.03
CA TYR A 617 -26.95 1.86 16.76
C TYR A 617 -26.09 0.67 16.31
N LEU A 618 -25.30 0.81 15.24
CA LEU A 618 -24.38 -0.21 14.73
C LEU A 618 -23.06 -0.14 15.50
N LYS A 619 -22.96 -0.92 16.57
CA LYS A 619 -21.82 -0.86 17.49
C LYS A 619 -20.53 -1.52 16.95
N THR A 620 -20.65 -2.35 15.94
CA THR A 620 -19.53 -3.07 15.32
C THR A 620 -18.93 -2.31 14.14
N LEU A 621 -19.60 -1.23 13.68
CA LEU A 621 -19.20 -0.52 12.48
C LEU A 621 -17.83 0.14 12.64
N GLU A 622 -16.92 -0.19 11.72
CA GLU A 622 -15.55 0.30 11.65
C GLU A 622 -15.37 1.36 10.57
N ASP A 623 -16.01 1.17 9.40
CA ASP A 623 -15.89 2.08 8.26
C ASP A 623 -17.27 2.63 7.87
N LEU A 624 -17.39 3.95 7.84
CA LEU A 624 -18.60 4.65 7.40
C LEU A 624 -18.27 5.72 6.37
N ASN A 625 -18.80 5.56 5.16
CA ASN A 625 -18.72 6.58 4.11
C ASN A 625 -20.10 7.19 3.84
N LEU A 626 -20.21 8.52 4.02
CA LEU A 626 -21.38 9.35 3.74
C LEU A 626 -21.02 10.57 2.86
N SER A 627 -19.94 10.49 2.09
CA SER A 627 -19.54 11.56 1.18
C SER A 627 -20.57 11.74 0.05
N GLN A 628 -20.81 12.99 -0.36
CA GLN A 628 -21.85 13.30 -1.35
C GLN A 628 -21.32 14.26 -2.42
N THR A 629 -20.68 13.74 -3.46
CA THR A 629 -20.14 14.55 -4.57
C THR A 629 -21.24 15.33 -5.28
N ASN A 630 -22.39 14.70 -5.53
CA ASN A 630 -23.51 15.26 -6.28
C ASN A 630 -24.80 15.33 -5.44
N GLY A 631 -25.74 16.16 -5.82
CA GLY A 631 -27.09 16.20 -5.26
C GLY A 631 -27.22 16.94 -3.91
N LYS A 632 -28.04 16.40 -3.01
CA LYS A 632 -28.33 16.98 -1.72
C LYS A 632 -27.13 16.77 -0.77
N LYS A 633 -26.98 17.66 0.22
CA LYS A 633 -25.83 17.69 1.13
C LYS A 633 -26.25 17.55 2.59
N LEU A 634 -25.47 16.80 3.37
CA LEU A 634 -25.59 16.75 4.83
C LEU A 634 -25.19 18.12 5.42
N THR A 635 -25.98 18.63 6.35
CA THR A 635 -25.74 19.96 6.96
C THR A 635 -25.24 19.88 8.39
N ARG A 636 -25.45 18.78 9.08
CA ARG A 636 -25.08 18.56 10.49
C ARG A 636 -24.79 17.10 10.76
N LEU A 637 -23.89 16.86 11.70
CA LEU A 637 -23.64 15.55 12.33
C LEU A 637 -24.35 15.54 13.69
N PRO A 638 -24.99 14.42 14.09
CA PRO A 638 -25.59 14.27 15.40
C PRO A 638 -24.54 13.96 16.47
N GLU A 639 -24.81 14.30 17.73
CA GLU A 639 -23.92 13.97 18.86
C GLU A 639 -23.88 12.43 19.10
N GLU A 640 -24.92 11.71 18.72
CA GLU A 640 -25.05 10.26 18.81
C GLU A 640 -23.98 9.52 17.96
N LEU A 641 -23.41 10.16 16.96
CA LEU A 641 -22.28 9.63 16.17
C LEU A 641 -21.11 9.22 17.09
N CYS A 642 -20.88 9.99 18.16
CA CYS A 642 -19.80 9.74 19.11
C CYS A 642 -19.96 8.42 19.91
N ASN A 643 -21.14 7.77 19.84
CA ASN A 643 -21.39 6.46 20.47
C ASN A 643 -20.83 5.28 19.64
N MET A 644 -20.35 5.52 18.42
CA MET A 644 -19.82 4.49 17.52
C MET A 644 -18.33 4.25 17.82
N THR A 645 -18.05 3.71 19.01
CA THR A 645 -16.67 3.61 19.55
C THR A 645 -15.72 2.69 18.78
N GLN A 646 -16.24 1.82 17.90
CA GLN A 646 -15.41 0.93 17.05
C GLN A 646 -15.05 1.59 15.71
N LEU A 647 -15.57 2.80 15.43
CA LEU A 647 -15.33 3.47 14.15
C LEU A 647 -13.84 3.82 13.97
N LYS A 648 -13.26 3.30 12.88
CA LYS A 648 -11.87 3.51 12.47
C LYS A 648 -11.76 4.53 11.33
N THR A 649 -12.71 4.48 10.38
CA THR A 649 -12.74 5.38 9.21
C THR A 649 -14.08 6.07 9.12
N LEU A 650 -14.06 7.40 9.00
CA LEU A 650 -15.23 8.22 8.75
C LEU A 650 -14.99 9.14 7.55
N ASP A 651 -15.73 8.93 6.47
CA ASP A 651 -15.75 9.84 5.32
C ASP A 651 -17.10 10.60 5.26
N ILE A 652 -17.01 11.90 5.46
CA ILE A 652 -18.11 12.86 5.34
C ILE A 652 -17.80 13.97 4.34
N SER A 653 -16.90 13.71 3.43
CA SER A 653 -16.44 14.67 2.41
C SER A 653 -17.54 15.15 1.49
N ASN A 654 -17.34 16.28 0.83
CA ASN A 654 -18.25 16.83 -0.19
C ASN A 654 -19.68 17.09 0.33
N ASN A 655 -19.82 17.52 1.58
CA ASN A 655 -21.10 17.86 2.21
C ASN A 655 -21.21 19.38 2.52
N ALA A 656 -22.17 19.78 3.35
CA ALA A 656 -22.35 21.16 3.79
C ALA A 656 -22.30 21.27 5.33
N ILE A 657 -21.46 20.45 5.96
CA ILE A 657 -21.32 20.34 7.41
C ILE A 657 -20.56 21.57 7.91
N LYS A 658 -21.11 22.21 8.95
CA LYS A 658 -20.53 23.43 9.54
C LYS A 658 -19.77 23.17 10.84
N ASP A 659 -20.23 22.21 11.60
CA ASP A 659 -19.72 21.92 12.93
C ASP A 659 -19.47 20.42 13.10
N ILE A 660 -18.36 20.08 13.73
CA ILE A 660 -18.05 18.72 14.20
C ILE A 660 -18.68 18.55 15.59
N PRO A 661 -19.24 17.36 15.93
CA PRO A 661 -19.81 17.08 17.24
C PRO A 661 -18.82 17.39 18.37
N LYS A 662 -19.37 17.96 19.46
CA LYS A 662 -18.52 18.40 20.59
C LYS A 662 -17.79 17.25 21.28
N ASN A 663 -18.36 16.05 21.22
CA ASN A 663 -17.82 14.84 21.86
C ASN A 663 -17.08 13.93 20.86
N ILE A 664 -16.65 14.43 19.71
CA ILE A 664 -15.96 13.60 18.68
C ILE A 664 -14.76 12.82 19.23
N GLY A 665 -14.12 13.33 20.28
CA GLY A 665 -13.01 12.67 20.97
C GLY A 665 -13.36 11.35 21.67
N ASP A 666 -14.66 10.97 21.74
CA ASP A 666 -15.10 9.68 22.25
C ASP A 666 -14.90 8.54 21.24
N LEU A 667 -14.63 8.87 19.97
CA LEU A 667 -14.26 7.91 18.93
C LEU A 667 -12.78 7.50 19.06
N LYS A 668 -12.43 6.78 20.12
CA LYS A 668 -11.05 6.45 20.47
C LYS A 668 -10.30 5.59 19.44
N ASN A 669 -11.03 4.87 18.60
CA ASN A 669 -10.48 4.01 17.57
C ASN A 669 -10.39 4.68 16.19
N LEU A 670 -10.73 5.98 16.08
CA LEU A 670 -10.75 6.69 14.80
C LEU A 670 -9.32 6.91 14.27
N VAL A 671 -9.00 6.23 13.17
CA VAL A 671 -7.70 6.27 12.48
C VAL A 671 -7.71 7.27 11.33
N SER A 672 -8.83 7.35 10.59
CA SER A 672 -8.95 8.19 9.39
C SER A 672 -10.23 9.04 9.43
N LEU A 673 -10.08 10.34 9.24
CA LEU A 673 -11.18 11.29 9.08
C LEU A 673 -11.03 12.05 7.76
N TYR A 674 -11.95 11.80 6.85
CA TYR A 674 -12.08 12.53 5.57
C TYR A 674 -13.32 13.46 5.66
N ALA A 675 -13.07 14.75 5.68
CA ALA A 675 -14.11 15.78 5.79
C ALA A 675 -13.82 16.95 4.83
N CYS A 676 -13.17 16.65 3.70
CA CYS A 676 -12.87 17.66 2.70
C CYS A 676 -14.13 18.23 2.04
N ASN A 677 -14.01 19.44 1.48
CA ASN A 677 -15.09 20.13 0.76
C ASN A 677 -16.39 20.25 1.59
N ASN A 678 -16.28 20.80 2.80
CA ASN A 678 -17.38 21.11 3.70
C ASN A 678 -17.40 22.60 4.06
N GLN A 679 -18.12 22.98 5.12
CA GLN A 679 -18.20 24.34 5.63
C GLN A 679 -17.73 24.42 7.09
N ILE A 680 -16.82 23.56 7.51
CA ILE A 680 -16.34 23.46 8.89
C ILE A 680 -15.57 24.73 9.26
N ASN A 681 -15.99 25.38 10.35
CA ASN A 681 -15.41 26.65 10.79
C ASN A 681 -14.34 26.48 11.87
N SER A 682 -14.43 25.45 12.69
CA SER A 682 -13.51 25.18 13.81
C SER A 682 -13.55 23.71 14.24
N LEU A 683 -12.50 23.26 14.90
CA LEU A 683 -12.40 21.94 15.53
C LEU A 683 -12.76 22.06 17.01
N PRO A 684 -13.60 21.15 17.57
CA PRO A 684 -13.92 21.17 18.99
C PRO A 684 -12.72 20.73 19.84
N PRO A 685 -12.59 21.16 21.10
CA PRO A 685 -11.46 20.79 21.96
C PRO A 685 -11.28 19.26 22.14
N SER A 686 -12.36 18.49 22.18
CA SER A 686 -12.34 17.03 22.28
C SER A 686 -11.68 16.36 21.08
N PHE A 687 -11.62 17.03 19.92
CA PHE A 687 -10.94 16.52 18.71
C PHE A 687 -9.46 16.18 19.00
N LEU A 688 -8.84 16.96 19.88
CA LEU A 688 -7.42 16.81 20.24
C LEU A 688 -7.14 15.60 21.15
N THR A 689 -8.16 14.80 21.50
CA THR A 689 -8.03 13.56 22.27
C THR A 689 -8.15 12.30 21.39
N LEU A 690 -8.09 12.44 20.06
CA LEU A 690 -8.06 11.34 19.10
C LEU A 690 -6.62 10.84 18.91
N GLU A 691 -6.10 10.11 19.89
CA GLU A 691 -4.67 9.74 19.98
C GLU A 691 -4.20 8.81 18.86
N VAL A 692 -5.09 8.00 18.27
CA VAL A 692 -4.74 7.02 17.21
C VAL A 692 -4.98 7.56 15.79
N LEU A 693 -5.44 8.82 15.63
CA LEU A 693 -5.74 9.42 14.33
C LEU A 693 -4.45 9.56 13.49
N GLN A 694 -4.42 8.92 12.31
CA GLN A 694 -3.29 8.91 11.39
C GLN A 694 -3.53 9.77 10.14
N CYS A 695 -4.76 9.74 9.60
CA CYS A 695 -5.13 10.48 8.39
C CYS A 695 -6.19 11.54 8.71
N LEU A 696 -5.93 12.80 8.32
CA LEU A 696 -6.85 13.91 8.50
C LEU A 696 -6.90 14.77 7.23
N ASP A 697 -8.02 14.68 6.48
CA ASP A 697 -8.28 15.57 5.35
C ASP A 697 -9.42 16.56 5.66
N LEU A 698 -9.05 17.82 5.80
CA LEU A 698 -9.96 18.96 6.01
C LEU A 698 -9.86 19.99 4.87
N ARG A 699 -9.33 19.61 3.72
CA ARG A 699 -9.24 20.48 2.54
C ARG A 699 -10.59 21.06 2.15
N GLY A 700 -10.59 22.30 1.61
CA GLY A 700 -11.80 22.92 1.09
C GLY A 700 -12.87 23.22 2.16
N ASN A 701 -12.44 23.69 3.34
CA ASN A 701 -13.32 24.09 4.44
C ASN A 701 -13.20 25.60 4.77
N ASN A 702 -13.81 26.05 5.87
CA ASN A 702 -13.81 27.44 6.30
C ASN A 702 -12.96 27.68 7.56
N LEU A 703 -11.95 26.84 7.80
CA LEU A 703 -11.08 26.94 8.96
C LEU A 703 -10.23 28.21 8.87
N LYS A 704 -10.28 29.04 9.93
CA LYS A 704 -9.45 30.26 10.07
C LYS A 704 -8.27 30.03 10.97
N ASP A 705 -8.45 29.20 11.98
CA ASP A 705 -7.44 28.93 12.99
C ASP A 705 -7.38 27.43 13.28
N LEU A 706 -6.18 26.90 13.48
CA LEU A 706 -5.96 25.56 14.02
C LEU A 706 -5.67 25.67 15.52
N PRO A 707 -6.18 24.72 16.33
CA PRO A 707 -5.89 24.70 17.75
C PRO A 707 -4.40 24.44 17.99
N SER A 708 -3.78 25.19 18.88
CA SER A 708 -2.35 25.08 19.15
C SER A 708 -1.96 23.72 19.71
N ALA A 709 -2.85 23.09 20.47
CA ALA A 709 -2.66 21.74 21.02
C ALA A 709 -2.81 20.61 19.98
N ILE A 710 -2.80 20.91 18.68
CA ILE A 710 -2.84 19.89 17.61
C ILE A 710 -1.64 18.92 17.69
N TYR A 711 -0.58 19.30 18.40
CA TYR A 711 0.56 18.41 18.69
C TYR A 711 0.18 17.16 19.52
N ASN A 712 -0.96 17.17 20.21
CA ASN A 712 -1.46 16.01 20.94
C ASN A 712 -1.80 14.83 20.00
N LEU A 713 -2.08 15.12 18.73
CA LEU A 713 -2.36 14.13 17.71
C LEU A 713 -1.03 13.54 17.14
N SER A 714 -0.24 12.92 18.02
CA SER A 714 1.12 12.45 17.72
C SER A 714 1.17 11.34 16.67
N SER A 715 0.07 10.62 16.46
CA SER A 715 -0.06 9.54 15.48
C SER A 715 -0.32 10.02 14.06
N LEU A 716 -0.58 11.32 13.83
CA LEU A 716 -0.89 11.86 12.51
C LEU A 716 0.31 11.73 11.56
N LYS A 717 0.07 11.05 10.43
CA LYS A 717 1.02 10.85 9.33
C LYS A 717 0.64 11.69 8.10
N GLU A 718 -0.65 11.69 7.78
CA GLU A 718 -1.21 12.36 6.60
C GLU A 718 -2.15 13.47 7.04
N ILE A 719 -1.82 14.70 6.65
CA ILE A 719 -2.64 15.88 6.95
C ILE A 719 -2.86 16.72 5.70
N ASN A 720 -4.09 17.22 5.54
CA ASN A 720 -4.42 18.11 4.44
C ASN A 720 -5.36 19.21 4.92
N PHE A 721 -4.90 20.47 4.87
CA PHE A 721 -5.66 21.67 5.20
C PHE A 721 -5.78 22.63 4.01
N ASP A 722 -5.43 22.21 2.79
CA ASP A 722 -5.46 23.03 1.59
C ASP A 722 -6.84 23.66 1.38
N ASP A 723 -6.91 24.76 0.65
CA ASP A 723 -8.15 25.47 0.32
C ASP A 723 -9.01 25.90 1.56
N ASN A 724 -8.35 26.22 2.68
CA ASN A 724 -8.96 26.85 3.85
C ASN A 724 -8.50 28.31 3.99
N PRO A 725 -9.32 29.23 4.49
CA PRO A 725 -8.94 30.62 4.75
C PRO A 725 -8.11 30.75 6.03
N LEU A 726 -7.09 29.91 6.20
CA LEU A 726 -6.27 29.86 7.41
C LEU A 726 -5.46 31.14 7.60
N LEU A 727 -5.59 31.72 8.79
CA LEU A 727 -4.82 32.87 9.27
C LEU A 727 -3.79 32.45 10.32
N ARG A 728 -4.07 31.37 11.07
CA ARG A 728 -3.22 30.86 12.15
C ARG A 728 -3.23 29.31 12.16
N PRO A 729 -2.18 28.63 11.66
CA PRO A 729 -1.04 29.21 10.93
C PRO A 729 -1.44 29.69 9.52
N PRO A 730 -0.63 30.56 8.87
CA PRO A 730 -0.83 30.87 7.46
C PRO A 730 -0.72 29.62 6.59
N MET A 731 -1.46 29.59 5.47
CA MET A 731 -1.47 28.44 4.55
C MET A 731 -0.08 28.02 4.05
N GLU A 732 0.85 28.97 3.91
CA GLU A 732 2.21 28.69 3.47
C GLU A 732 2.94 27.69 4.41
N ILE A 733 2.60 27.72 5.71
CA ILE A 733 3.16 26.79 6.71
C ILE A 733 2.53 25.40 6.58
N CYS A 734 1.25 25.35 6.15
CA CYS A 734 0.51 24.07 6.02
C CYS A 734 0.82 23.32 4.73
N LYS A 735 1.22 24.00 3.65
CA LYS A 735 1.53 23.41 2.32
C LYS A 735 2.57 22.27 2.37
N GLY A 736 3.49 22.31 3.33
CA GLY A 736 4.48 21.25 3.52
C GLY A 736 3.91 19.95 4.11
N LYS A 737 2.64 19.95 4.55
CA LYS A 737 1.93 18.80 5.15
C LYS A 737 2.72 18.11 6.29
N GLN A 738 3.56 18.87 6.99
CA GLN A 738 4.37 18.39 8.10
C GLN A 738 3.80 18.88 9.43
N LEU A 739 3.29 17.99 10.25
CA LEU A 739 2.70 18.31 11.55
C LEU A 739 3.70 19.08 12.45
N HIS A 740 4.95 18.66 12.49
CA HIS A 740 5.99 19.31 13.30
C HIS A 740 6.16 20.79 12.96
N THR A 741 6.20 21.14 11.68
CA THR A 741 6.34 22.54 11.22
C THR A 741 5.15 23.39 11.66
N ILE A 742 3.93 22.83 11.54
CA ILE A 742 2.68 23.48 11.95
C ILE A 742 2.67 23.73 13.47
N THR A 743 3.02 22.71 14.25
CA THR A 743 3.03 22.78 15.72
C THR A 743 4.07 23.73 16.24
N CYS A 744 5.29 23.73 15.71
CA CYS A 744 6.34 24.70 16.06
C CYS A 744 5.91 26.14 15.79
N TYR A 745 5.23 26.41 14.67
CA TYR A 745 4.70 27.74 14.38
C TYR A 745 3.66 28.16 15.41
N LEU A 746 2.66 27.29 15.70
CA LEU A 746 1.57 27.58 16.64
C LEU A 746 2.08 27.82 18.05
N GLN A 747 3.02 27.03 18.56
CA GLN A 747 3.64 27.22 19.87
C GLN A 747 4.35 28.58 19.97
N ARG A 748 5.16 28.93 18.96
CA ARG A 748 5.83 30.25 18.91
C ARG A 748 4.84 31.41 18.79
N ALA A 749 3.68 31.20 18.14
CA ALA A 749 2.62 32.19 18.06
C ALA A 749 1.93 32.39 19.43
N ASP A 750 1.68 31.29 20.16
CA ASP A 750 1.09 31.34 21.51
C ASP A 750 2.02 32.05 22.50
N GLU A 751 3.30 31.75 22.49
CA GLU A 751 4.30 32.46 23.32
C GLU A 751 4.32 33.96 23.04
N ARG A 752 4.20 34.36 21.76
CA ARG A 752 4.13 35.79 21.38
C ARG A 752 2.85 36.43 21.89
N ASP A 753 1.69 35.79 21.72
CA ASP A 753 0.40 36.27 22.14
C ASP A 753 0.32 36.38 23.68
N GLU A 754 0.92 35.44 24.39
CA GLU A 754 1.06 35.48 25.84
C GLU A 754 1.89 36.68 26.30
N LYS A 755 3.06 36.90 25.69
CA LYS A 755 3.90 38.08 25.97
C LYS A 755 3.18 39.40 25.67
N ILE A 756 2.35 39.42 24.61
CA ILE A 756 1.52 40.61 24.28
C ILE A 756 0.44 40.79 25.33
N LEU A 757 -0.25 39.76 25.77
CA LEU A 757 -1.29 39.81 26.78
C LEU A 757 -0.74 40.33 28.12
N GLN A 758 0.43 39.88 28.55
CA GLN A 758 1.14 40.39 29.75
C GLN A 758 1.46 41.85 29.61
N LYS A 759 1.92 42.36 28.46
CA LYS A 759 2.16 43.78 28.20
C LYS A 759 0.83 44.56 28.27
N ILE A 760 -0.27 44.01 27.75
CA ILE A 760 -1.58 44.62 27.83
C ILE A 760 -2.04 44.69 29.29
N PHE A 761 -1.86 43.64 30.11
CA PHE A 761 -2.15 43.66 31.54
C PHE A 761 -1.38 44.80 32.27
N ASN A 762 -0.10 44.99 31.96
CA ASN A 762 0.71 46.11 32.49
C ASN A 762 0.17 47.46 32.04
N ILE A 763 -0.24 47.61 30.77
CA ILE A 763 -0.84 48.90 30.30
C ILE A 763 -2.15 49.16 31.05
N VAL A 764 -3.02 48.18 31.23
CA VAL A 764 -4.25 48.32 31.98
C VAL A 764 -3.96 48.66 33.43
N ALA A 765 -3.10 47.92 34.10
CA ALA A 765 -2.75 48.11 35.50
C ALA A 765 -2.20 49.51 35.82
N ASN A 766 -1.40 50.06 34.90
CA ASN A 766 -0.75 51.40 35.11
C ASN A 766 -1.64 52.59 34.68
N ASN A 767 -2.77 52.38 34.00
CA ASN A 767 -3.56 53.47 33.45
C ASN A 767 -5.01 53.45 33.84
N ILE A 768 -5.53 52.41 34.53
CA ILE A 768 -6.92 52.31 34.95
C ILE A 768 -7.12 52.99 36.29
N THR A 769 -8.26 53.67 36.44
CA THR A 769 -8.68 54.25 37.73
C THR A 769 -9.41 53.23 38.60
N GLU A 770 -9.47 53.51 39.95
CA GLU A 770 -10.08 52.55 40.89
C GLU A 770 -11.56 52.29 40.55
N ILE A 771 -12.32 53.31 40.20
CA ILE A 771 -13.73 53.21 39.80
C ILE A 771 -13.89 52.38 38.52
N ASN A 772 -13.05 52.64 37.51
CA ASN A 772 -13.13 51.89 36.25
C ASN A 772 -12.70 50.43 36.41
N PHE A 773 -11.80 50.13 37.37
CA PHE A 773 -11.37 48.78 37.65
C PHE A 773 -12.52 47.97 38.31
N GLU A 774 -13.31 48.52 39.21
CA GLU A 774 -14.49 47.86 39.77
C GLU A 774 -15.51 47.50 38.69
N PHE A 775 -15.77 48.41 37.74
CA PHE A 775 -16.62 48.13 36.58
C PHE A 775 -16.02 47.06 35.67
N LEU A 776 -14.70 47.06 35.46
CA LEU A 776 -14.00 46.04 34.68
C LEU A 776 -14.14 44.67 35.33
N GLN A 777 -13.98 44.56 36.66
CA GLN A 777 -14.18 43.30 37.40
C GLN A 777 -15.59 42.75 37.23
N GLN A 778 -16.61 43.58 37.27
CA GLN A 778 -18.00 43.19 37.05
C GLN A 778 -18.21 42.67 35.61
N LYS A 779 -17.65 43.34 34.59
CA LYS A 779 -17.81 42.98 33.18
C LYS A 779 -17.06 41.70 32.82
N LEU A 780 -15.88 41.47 33.40
CA LEU A 780 -15.09 40.24 33.23
C LEU A 780 -15.56 39.11 34.17
N LYS A 781 -16.55 39.36 35.05
CA LYS A 781 -17.03 38.39 36.03
C LYS A 781 -15.91 37.81 36.89
N MET A 782 -14.95 38.66 37.28
CA MET A 782 -13.87 38.25 38.17
C MET A 782 -14.45 37.85 39.53
N LYS A 783 -13.99 36.71 40.10
CA LYS A 783 -14.38 36.32 41.47
C LYS A 783 -13.84 37.37 42.41
N GLY A 784 -14.75 38.05 43.18
CA GLY A 784 -14.37 39.03 44.17
C GLY A 784 -13.38 38.41 45.17
N SER A 785 -12.38 39.16 45.58
CA SER A 785 -11.31 38.73 46.49
C SER A 785 -11.84 38.45 47.90
N GLN A 786 -12.55 37.35 48.10
CA GLN A 786 -12.95 36.83 49.43
C GLN A 786 -12.46 35.41 49.73
N SER A 787 -11.48 34.88 49.02
CA SER A 787 -10.85 33.61 49.43
C SER A 787 -9.40 33.54 49.02
N SER A 788 -8.54 33.64 50.08
CA SER A 788 -7.23 32.97 50.21
C SER A 788 -6.11 33.28 49.20
N ILE A 789 -5.52 34.47 49.27
CA ILE A 789 -4.07 34.65 49.37
C ILE A 789 -3.84 35.96 50.11
N PRO A 790 -3.11 36.02 51.24
CA PRO A 790 -2.80 37.26 51.91
C PRO A 790 -1.72 38.01 51.08
N VAL A 791 -2.13 38.72 50.03
CA VAL A 791 -1.33 39.76 49.48
C VAL A 791 -1.36 40.84 50.56
N LYS A 792 -0.21 41.04 51.22
CA LYS A 792 -0.05 42.08 52.23
C LYS A 792 -0.67 43.38 51.67
N ASN A 793 -1.56 44.02 52.45
CA ASN A 793 -2.25 45.30 52.12
C ASN A 793 -1.27 46.49 51.85
N THR A 794 -0.02 46.21 51.59
CA THR A 794 1.07 47.16 51.34
C THR A 794 1.49 47.28 49.89
N ALA A 795 0.94 46.41 48.95
CA ALA A 795 1.31 46.48 47.53
C ALA A 795 0.69 47.73 46.83
N PRO A 796 1.42 48.37 45.91
CA PRO A 796 0.88 49.47 45.09
C PRO A 796 -0.38 49.06 44.31
N PHE A 797 -1.23 50.07 44.03
CA PHE A 797 -2.52 49.83 43.35
C PHE A 797 -2.39 49.12 42.01
N ASN A 798 -1.42 49.50 41.20
CA ASN A 798 -1.13 48.90 39.90
C ASN A 798 -0.73 47.40 40.01
N GLU A 799 0.05 47.02 41.02
CA GLU A 799 0.42 45.64 41.26
C GLU A 799 -0.81 44.76 41.61
N ARG A 800 -1.70 45.29 42.43
CA ARG A 800 -2.92 44.60 42.79
C ARG A 800 -3.82 44.36 41.59
N ILE A 801 -3.94 45.32 40.65
CA ILE A 801 -4.66 45.17 39.41
C ILE A 801 -4.01 44.10 38.51
N TYR A 802 -2.68 44.17 38.36
CA TYR A 802 -1.96 43.22 37.56
C TYR A 802 -2.16 41.81 38.05
N HIS A 803 -2.04 41.54 39.32
CA HIS A 803 -2.29 40.24 39.92
C HIS A 803 -3.75 39.80 39.77
N SER A 804 -4.74 40.67 39.87
CA SER A 804 -6.14 40.34 39.63
C SER A 804 -6.41 39.95 38.17
N LEU A 805 -5.72 40.57 37.23
CA LEU A 805 -5.81 40.18 35.80
C LEU A 805 -5.15 38.85 35.54
N ILE A 806 -4.04 38.54 36.20
CA ILE A 806 -3.40 37.18 36.12
C ILE A 806 -4.36 36.14 36.71
N GLN A 807 -4.91 36.41 37.90
CA GLN A 807 -5.88 35.49 38.53
C GLN A 807 -7.13 35.28 37.65
N TRP A 808 -7.62 36.34 37.02
CA TRP A 808 -8.74 36.22 36.06
C TRP A 808 -8.36 35.32 34.88
N LYS A 809 -7.15 35.41 34.38
CA LYS A 809 -6.67 34.51 33.32
C LYS A 809 -6.60 33.07 33.82
N GLU A 810 -6.06 32.80 35.01
CA GLU A 810 -5.93 31.49 35.61
C GLU A 810 -7.31 30.85 35.92
N ASP A 811 -8.32 31.66 36.26
CA ASP A 811 -9.70 31.24 36.49
C ASP A 811 -10.43 30.82 35.19
N GLN A 812 -9.87 31.07 34.01
CA GLN A 812 -10.45 30.63 32.72
C GLN A 812 -10.11 29.16 32.43
N ASN A 813 -10.96 28.53 31.60
CA ASN A 813 -10.68 27.18 31.13
C ASN A 813 -9.39 27.14 30.33
N LEU A 814 -8.62 26.07 30.48
CA LEU A 814 -7.36 25.83 29.78
C LEU A 814 -7.45 25.90 28.23
N SER A 815 -8.67 25.84 27.69
CA SER A 815 -8.95 25.96 26.27
C SER A 815 -9.04 27.38 25.72
N VAL A 816 -9.01 28.41 26.59
CA VAL A 816 -9.14 29.82 26.16
C VAL A 816 -7.76 30.38 25.81
N THR A 817 -7.56 30.74 24.55
CA THR A 817 -6.27 31.28 24.06
C THR A 817 -6.01 32.71 24.58
N ALA A 818 -4.74 33.10 24.69
CA ALA A 818 -4.33 34.46 25.04
C ALA A 818 -4.95 35.53 24.11
N LEU A 819 -5.12 35.18 22.82
CA LEU A 819 -5.80 36.03 21.85
C LEU A 819 -7.28 36.27 22.21
N ALA A 820 -8.01 35.21 22.57
CA ALA A 820 -9.42 35.30 22.98
C ALA A 820 -9.58 36.13 24.29
N LEU A 821 -8.67 35.92 25.25
CA LEU A 821 -8.66 36.72 26.51
C LEU A 821 -8.38 38.19 26.22
N ARG A 822 -7.48 38.51 25.32
CA ARG A 822 -7.20 39.87 24.86
C ARG A 822 -8.44 40.54 24.26
N GLU A 823 -9.15 39.86 23.37
CA GLU A 823 -10.37 40.37 22.77
C GLU A 823 -11.47 40.61 23.83
N GLN A 824 -11.61 39.67 24.77
CA GLN A 824 -12.58 39.80 25.86
C GLN A 824 -12.24 41.00 26.75
N LEU A 825 -10.97 41.19 27.07
CA LEU A 825 -10.51 42.35 27.87
C LEU A 825 -10.73 43.66 27.12
N VAL A 826 -10.40 43.73 25.82
CA VAL A 826 -10.62 44.96 25.02
C VAL A 826 -12.10 45.29 24.88
N ARG A 827 -12.99 44.26 24.68
CA ARG A 827 -14.45 44.48 24.70
C ARG A 827 -14.94 45.03 26.05
N ALA A 828 -14.45 44.48 27.16
CA ALA A 828 -14.81 44.95 28.50
C ALA A 828 -14.34 46.39 28.74
N LEU A 829 -13.10 46.74 28.33
CA LEU A 829 -12.56 48.11 28.39
C LEU A 829 -13.38 49.09 27.52
N THR A 830 -13.86 48.64 26.36
CA THR A 830 -14.79 49.45 25.52
C THR A 830 -16.10 49.71 26.20
N MET A 831 -16.67 48.72 26.89
CA MET A 831 -17.95 48.86 27.62
C MET A 831 -17.88 49.81 28.81
N ILE A 832 -16.72 49.96 29.43
CA ILE A 832 -16.50 50.91 30.57
C ILE A 832 -15.99 52.28 30.12
N GLY A 833 -15.86 52.50 28.80
CA GLY A 833 -15.44 53.82 28.25
C GLY A 833 -13.95 54.15 28.43
N ALA A 834 -13.08 53.20 28.68
CA ALA A 834 -11.66 53.41 28.91
C ALA A 834 -10.87 53.56 27.56
N HIS A 835 -11.23 54.60 26.77
CA HIS A 835 -10.71 54.81 25.40
C HIS A 835 -9.19 55.07 25.38
N GLU A 836 -8.64 55.79 26.33
CA GLU A 836 -7.19 56.07 26.42
C GLU A 836 -6.37 54.76 26.55
N ILE A 837 -6.89 53.79 27.34
CA ILE A 837 -6.21 52.49 27.52
C ILE A 837 -6.30 51.71 26.22
N ILE A 838 -7.46 51.76 25.55
CA ILE A 838 -7.67 51.07 24.26
C ILE A 838 -6.73 51.64 23.21
N ASP A 839 -6.54 52.95 23.15
CA ASP A 839 -5.62 53.59 22.18
C ASP A 839 -4.14 53.23 22.45
N LYS A 840 -3.76 53.09 23.73
CA LYS A 840 -2.42 52.57 24.09
C LYS A 840 -2.24 51.12 23.70
N ILE A 841 -3.28 50.26 23.82
CA ILE A 841 -3.28 48.88 23.38
C ILE A 841 -3.23 48.81 21.85
N ARG A 842 -3.91 49.67 21.12
CA ARG A 842 -3.86 49.77 19.66
C ARG A 842 -2.50 50.22 19.16
N ALA A 843 -1.87 51.19 19.84
CA ALA A 843 -0.50 51.61 19.53
C ALA A 843 0.51 50.48 19.68
N LEU A 844 0.38 49.60 20.70
CA LEU A 844 1.19 48.41 20.85
C LEU A 844 1.09 47.48 19.64
N ASN A 845 -0.10 47.35 19.04
CA ASN A 845 -0.35 46.52 17.88
C ASN A 845 0.33 47.02 16.58
N ILE A 846 0.41 48.35 16.40
CA ILE A 846 1.06 48.98 15.25
C ILE A 846 2.56 48.68 15.30
N TYR A 847 3.20 48.76 16.48
CA TYR A 847 4.61 48.44 16.66
C TYR A 847 4.93 46.96 16.45
N THR A 848 4.02 46.04 16.81
CA THR A 848 4.22 44.59 16.60
C THR A 848 3.94 44.14 15.16
N SER A 849 3.14 44.89 14.40
CA SER A 849 2.91 44.62 12.97
C SER A 849 4.01 45.19 12.06
N ALA A 850 4.69 46.24 12.49
CA ALA A 850 5.83 46.84 11.75
C ALA A 850 7.12 46.02 11.78
N ILE A 851 7.24 45.02 12.66
CA ILE A 851 8.35 44.04 12.72
C ILE A 851 8.08 42.80 11.81
N ARG A 852 7.04 42.84 10.97
CA ARG A 852 6.72 41.78 9.99
C ARG A 852 7.36 41.98 8.59
N LEU A 853 8.38 42.81 8.48
CA LEU A 853 9.20 42.94 7.26
C LEU A 853 10.59 42.39 7.50
#